data_1aff198a8b783d129a9fbf1c8a54deb2
#
_entry.id   1aff198a8b783d129a9fbf1c8a54deb2
#
_cell.length_a   1.000
_cell.length_b   1.000
_cell.length_c   1.000
_cell.angle_alpha   90.00
_cell.angle_beta   90.00
_cell.angle_gamma   90.00
#
_symmetry.space_group_name_H-M   'P 1'
#
loop_
_entity.id
_entity.type
_entity.pdbx_description
1 polymer ?
#
loop_
_entity_poly.entity_id
_entity_poly.type
_entity_poly.pdbx_seq_one_letter_code
_entity_poly.pdbx_strand_id
1 'polypeptide(L)'
;MRNHGALVRISLAVTLISGLFVAVDAATAGPPPAVDAHGSVGQVYVTGLHAGAQAALLDGTGHQVATKSADSLGGLIFYGVAPARGYRVKLLPHGPESAPVTVHTDRPAPWDPSTYQQSIPDHGYGYLTTRDGTRLSIYVHPPTAPAGQKVPDNNLPSGLPDYAPPYPTLIEYSGYGYSDPAGPQNGIAILANVMGFAVVDVNMRGTGCSGGAFNFFEPLQNLDGYDVVETIAHQPWVRDHKVGMIGISYGAISQLFTAQTRPPSLEAIAPLSTIDATATTLYPGGILNTGFAVGWALERQHDALPASAKGGQSWAYQQIQSGDQTCTQNQVLHGEAENLLATIRANSHYNPAVADPLDPITFVHKIDVPVFMACQWEDEQTGGHCPDLAAHFRGTSKKWFTFTNGAHIDSLDPATYDRWYDFLQLYVAHQAPMLNAAVTAAAAPVIFQQAMGLPQDDVVTLPPDPIQTIPTYAAALAAFEKLPQVRVLFDNGAGQSPTGTASAGDPYPGFEASFAKWPIPGTVAQRWYLGPAGTLTDTPPRGHGVDGYTSNAKALPLTDFGDSTGGGGLWGNASQWQWKWQQNPAGTAVAYLTAPLKHDTTVVGAGALYLWVRSSTPDVDLQATVSEVDPDGHETFVQNGWIRASERKLATGSDTMLAQPSTLLEPIPSMLASDVQPMPKNGFVPVAIPLFYEGHAYRAGSRIRVTIAAPNGTQPVWSFGETEPAGTAQVAIAFSRQMPSSLVLPVVPGVSVPTGFPACPSLRNEPCRAYVPMARR
;
A
#
# COMPACT_ATOMS: atom_id res chain seq x y z
N MET A 1 42.75 -57.80 20.88
CA MET A 1 44.17 -58.10 21.29
C MET A 1 44.75 -56.81 21.83
N ARG A 2 44.93 -56.81 23.16
CA ARG A 2 46.11 -56.43 23.94
C ARG A 2 46.76 -55.10 23.52
N ASN A 3 46.61 -54.08 24.38
CA ASN A 3 47.38 -53.68 25.58
C ASN A 3 48.57 -52.75 25.23
N HIS A 4 48.63 -51.59 25.84
CA HIS A 4 49.41 -51.01 26.97
C HIS A 4 49.42 -49.48 26.76
N GLY A 5 49.12 -48.54 27.62
CA GLY A 5 49.54 -48.38 29.01
C GLY A 5 50.81 -47.52 29.13
N ALA A 6 50.69 -46.22 29.44
CA ALA A 6 51.79 -45.47 30.05
C ALA A 6 51.25 -44.24 30.78
N LEU A 7 51.34 -44.30 32.10
CA LEU A 7 51.23 -43.17 33.02
C LEU A 7 52.51 -42.30 32.97
N VAL A 8 52.37 -41.00 32.88
CA VAL A 8 53.47 -40.07 33.24
C VAL A 8 52.96 -39.16 34.34
N ARG A 9 53.62 -39.28 35.49
CA ARG A 9 53.49 -38.34 36.63
C ARG A 9 54.38 -37.13 36.35
N ILE A 10 53.82 -35.90 36.50
CA ILE A 10 54.62 -34.68 36.61
C ILE A 10 54.26 -33.99 37.94
N SER A 11 55.36 -33.69 38.67
CA SER A 11 55.35 -33.14 40.02
C SER A 11 55.02 -31.64 40.03
N LEU A 12 54.34 -31.25 41.11
CA LEU A 12 54.08 -29.84 41.51
C LEU A 12 55.38 -29.13 41.93
N ALA A 13 55.63 -27.97 41.35
CA ALA A 13 56.53 -26.96 41.93
C ALA A 13 55.67 -25.74 42.32
N VAL A 14 55.54 -25.50 43.62
CA VAL A 14 54.87 -24.29 44.17
C VAL A 14 55.93 -23.17 44.23
N THR A 15 55.66 -22.08 43.53
CA THR A 15 56.39 -20.82 43.72
C THR A 15 55.44 -19.77 44.29
N LEU A 16 55.62 -19.39 45.54
CA LEU A 16 54.95 -18.28 46.18
C LEU A 16 55.42 -16.93 45.55
N ILE A 17 54.50 -16.21 44.93
CA ILE A 17 54.69 -14.79 44.63
C ILE A 17 53.65 -14.03 45.46
N SER A 18 54.17 -13.25 46.43
CA SER A 18 53.40 -12.29 47.19
C SER A 18 53.03 -11.08 46.33
N GLY A 19 51.81 -11.02 45.85
CA GLY A 19 51.30 -9.86 45.10
C GLY A 19 50.34 -9.01 45.96
N LEU A 20 50.65 -7.74 46.09
CA LEU A 20 49.79 -6.72 46.69
C LEU A 20 48.37 -6.77 46.09
N PHE A 21 47.36 -7.05 46.89
CA PHE A 21 45.97 -6.80 46.56
C PHE A 21 45.68 -5.30 46.71
N VAL A 22 45.57 -4.58 45.58
CA VAL A 22 44.85 -3.32 45.58
C VAL A 22 43.35 -3.70 45.49
N ALA A 23 42.65 -3.44 46.57
CA ALA A 23 41.19 -3.55 46.61
C ALA A 23 40.61 -2.47 45.67
N VAL A 24 40.21 -2.86 44.49
CA VAL A 24 39.28 -2.07 43.66
C VAL A 24 37.90 -2.25 44.33
N ASP A 25 37.39 -1.18 44.90
CA ASP A 25 36.01 -1.09 45.34
C ASP A 25 35.12 -1.41 44.13
N ALA A 26 34.59 -2.63 44.06
CA ALA A 26 33.49 -2.95 43.17
C ALA A 26 32.32 -2.10 43.63
N ALA A 27 32.02 -1.05 42.86
CA ALA A 27 30.74 -0.37 42.96
C ALA A 27 29.68 -1.47 42.88
N THR A 28 29.00 -1.75 43.98
CA THR A 28 27.86 -2.66 44.03
C THR A 28 26.80 -2.03 43.16
N ALA A 29 26.67 -2.52 41.91
CA ALA A 29 25.45 -2.29 41.12
C ALA A 29 24.31 -2.69 42.02
N GLY A 30 23.42 -1.77 42.31
CA GLY A 30 22.18 -2.07 43.06
C GLY A 30 21.43 -3.23 42.39
N PRO A 31 20.62 -3.95 43.12
CA PRO A 31 19.82 -5.03 42.55
C PRO A 31 19.08 -4.47 41.34
N PRO A 32 19.04 -5.21 40.20
CA PRO A 32 18.32 -4.75 39.02
C PRO A 32 16.88 -4.38 39.42
N PRO A 33 16.28 -3.34 38.78
CA PRO A 33 14.91 -2.93 39.11
C PRO A 33 14.00 -4.15 38.99
N ALA A 34 13.16 -4.37 40.03
CA ALA A 34 12.33 -5.57 40.13
C ALA A 34 11.22 -5.68 39.08
N VAL A 35 11.03 -4.60 38.28
CA VAL A 35 10.09 -4.52 37.16
C VAL A 35 10.79 -3.77 36.03
N ASP A 36 10.96 -4.45 34.89
CA ASP A 36 11.58 -3.90 33.69
C ASP A 36 10.54 -3.15 32.86
N ALA A 37 10.37 -1.86 33.14
CA ALA A 37 9.41 -0.99 32.49
C ALA A 37 10.11 0.12 31.68
N HIS A 38 9.55 0.39 30.51
CA HIS A 38 10.08 1.38 29.57
C HIS A 38 8.98 2.35 29.14
N GLY A 39 9.33 3.63 29.03
CA GLY A 39 8.44 4.62 28.47
C GLY A 39 8.74 4.84 27.00
N SER A 40 7.69 4.98 26.21
CA SER A 40 7.75 5.22 24.77
C SER A 40 6.81 6.34 24.36
N VAL A 41 6.42 6.43 23.09
CA VAL A 41 5.47 7.42 22.59
C VAL A 41 4.05 6.98 22.92
N GLY A 42 3.37 7.73 23.79
CA GLY A 42 1.98 7.45 24.15
C GLY A 42 1.75 6.12 24.86
N GLN A 43 2.83 5.43 25.32
CA GLN A 43 2.72 4.12 25.95
C GLN A 43 3.85 3.84 26.94
N VAL A 44 3.55 2.90 27.86
CA VAL A 44 4.54 2.28 28.77
C VAL A 44 4.46 0.78 28.56
N TYR A 45 5.60 0.14 28.26
CA TYR A 45 5.67 -1.31 28.11
C TYR A 45 6.54 -1.95 29.20
N VAL A 46 6.24 -3.20 29.49
CA VAL A 46 6.92 -4.00 30.52
C VAL A 46 7.22 -5.37 29.97
N THR A 47 8.40 -5.89 30.26
CA THR A 47 8.83 -7.23 29.89
C THR A 47 9.26 -8.03 31.10
N GLY A 48 9.39 -9.37 30.93
CA GLY A 48 9.91 -10.25 31.98
C GLY A 48 8.95 -10.53 33.12
N LEU A 49 7.67 -10.27 32.99
CA LEU A 49 6.66 -10.59 33.95
C LEU A 49 6.28 -12.09 33.89
N HIS A 50 5.69 -12.60 34.95
CA HIS A 50 5.00 -13.91 34.89
C HIS A 50 3.69 -13.74 34.10
N ALA A 51 3.32 -14.75 33.34
CA ALA A 51 2.03 -14.79 32.65
C ALA A 51 0.87 -14.50 33.60
N GLY A 52 -0.01 -13.57 33.24
CA GLY A 52 -1.15 -13.16 34.05
C GLY A 52 -0.83 -12.28 35.26
N ALA A 53 0.44 -11.87 35.48
CA ALA A 53 0.81 -10.95 36.53
C ALA A 53 0.07 -9.61 36.36
N GLN A 54 -0.63 -9.18 37.42
CA GLN A 54 -1.33 -7.90 37.40
C GLN A 54 -0.37 -6.75 37.74
N ALA A 55 -0.43 -5.69 36.95
CA ALA A 55 0.36 -4.49 37.15
C ALA A 55 -0.51 -3.22 37.06
N ALA A 56 -0.17 -2.23 37.88
CA ALA A 56 -0.76 -0.91 37.86
C ALA A 56 0.25 0.09 37.31
N LEU A 57 -0.19 0.95 36.38
CA LEU A 57 0.55 2.15 35.97
C LEU A 57 0.24 3.28 36.95
N LEU A 58 1.29 3.86 37.54
CA LEU A 58 1.22 5.01 38.42
C LEU A 58 1.79 6.25 37.72
N ASP A 59 1.14 7.40 37.89
CA ASP A 59 1.71 8.67 37.43
C ASP A 59 2.83 9.19 38.34
N GLY A 60 3.44 10.31 37.99
CA GLY A 60 4.56 10.92 38.75
C GLY A 60 4.19 11.33 40.17
N THR A 61 2.90 11.39 40.53
CA THR A 61 2.40 11.69 41.87
C THR A 61 2.09 10.44 42.68
N GLY A 62 2.17 9.26 42.05
CA GLY A 62 1.82 7.96 42.65
C GLY A 62 0.34 7.60 42.51
N HIS A 63 -0.45 8.37 41.76
CA HIS A 63 -1.85 8.04 41.51
C HIS A 63 -1.94 6.95 40.42
N GLN A 64 -2.81 5.97 40.61
CA GLN A 64 -3.02 4.86 39.69
C GLN A 64 -3.79 5.33 38.47
N VAL A 65 -3.18 5.20 37.28
CA VAL A 65 -3.75 5.58 35.99
C VAL A 65 -4.49 4.43 35.32
N ALA A 66 -3.90 3.23 35.36
CA ALA A 66 -4.44 2.05 34.71
C ALA A 66 -4.01 0.77 35.43
N THR A 67 -4.73 -0.32 35.15
CA THR A 67 -4.35 -1.69 35.58
C THR A 67 -4.50 -2.63 34.39
N LYS A 68 -3.53 -3.53 34.21
CA LYS A 68 -3.55 -4.54 33.15
C LYS A 68 -2.82 -5.81 33.63
N SER A 69 -3.13 -6.94 33.01
CA SER A 69 -2.42 -8.22 33.25
C SER A 69 -1.45 -8.48 32.10
N ALA A 70 -0.28 -9.01 32.43
CA ALA A 70 0.67 -9.48 31.46
C ALA A 70 0.09 -10.64 30.63
N ASP A 71 0.48 -10.71 29.37
CA ASP A 71 0.12 -11.78 28.45
C ASP A 71 0.80 -13.12 28.82
N SER A 72 0.62 -14.14 27.98
CA SER A 72 1.21 -15.47 28.19
C SER A 72 2.73 -15.50 28.07
N LEU A 73 3.36 -14.48 27.47
CA LEU A 73 4.80 -14.35 27.30
C LEU A 73 5.43 -13.44 28.37
N GLY A 74 4.61 -12.86 29.24
CA GLY A 74 5.07 -11.94 30.28
C GLY A 74 5.29 -10.51 29.79
N GLY A 75 4.71 -10.17 28.64
CA GLY A 75 4.66 -8.84 28.09
C GLY A 75 3.41 -8.07 28.53
N LEU A 76 3.48 -6.74 28.53
CA LEU A 76 2.38 -5.87 28.90
C LEU A 76 2.62 -4.47 28.30
N ILE A 77 1.60 -3.89 27.65
CA ILE A 77 1.65 -2.50 27.18
C ILE A 77 0.44 -1.72 27.71
N PHE A 78 0.69 -0.58 28.34
CA PHE A 78 -0.31 0.43 28.63
C PHE A 78 -0.32 1.44 27.47
N TYR A 79 -1.35 1.39 26.64
CA TYR A 79 -1.56 2.32 25.51
C TYR A 79 -2.30 3.58 25.95
N GLY A 80 -2.19 4.66 25.13
CA GLY A 80 -2.92 5.91 25.34
C GLY A 80 -2.46 6.68 26.60
N VAL A 81 -1.21 6.49 27.01
CA VAL A 81 -0.63 7.16 28.18
C VAL A 81 -0.21 8.58 27.81
N ALA A 82 -0.70 9.58 28.54
CA ALA A 82 -0.36 10.97 28.32
C ALA A 82 1.14 11.24 28.48
N PRO A 83 1.77 12.07 27.62
CA PRO A 83 3.19 12.40 27.74
C PRO A 83 3.50 13.10 29.06
N ALA A 84 4.34 12.47 29.89
CA ALA A 84 4.83 13.01 31.16
C ALA A 84 6.04 12.21 31.67
N ARG A 85 6.71 12.73 32.69
CA ARG A 85 7.82 12.08 33.38
C ARG A 85 7.34 11.43 34.68
N GLY A 86 8.08 10.42 35.13
CA GLY A 86 7.91 9.84 36.46
C GLY A 86 6.86 8.75 36.58
N TYR A 87 6.35 8.23 35.46
CA TYR A 87 5.51 7.04 35.53
C TYR A 87 6.25 5.86 36.12
N ARG A 88 5.56 5.01 36.86
CA ARG A 88 6.07 3.75 37.40
C ARG A 88 5.07 2.64 37.19
N VAL A 89 5.57 1.42 37.06
CA VAL A 89 4.74 0.23 37.03
C VAL A 89 4.91 -0.54 38.30
N LYS A 90 3.81 -0.86 39.00
CA LYS A 90 3.77 -1.59 40.25
C LYS A 90 3.08 -2.93 40.09
N LEU A 91 3.71 -4.02 40.49
CA LEU A 91 3.08 -5.32 40.54
C LEU A 91 2.06 -5.41 41.67
N LEU A 92 0.89 -5.94 41.38
CA LEU A 92 -0.21 -6.05 42.36
C LEU A 92 -0.23 -7.45 43.00
N PRO A 93 -0.78 -7.58 44.25
CA PRO A 93 -1.29 -6.47 45.09
C PRO A 93 -0.20 -5.74 45.88
N HIS A 94 0.94 -6.33 46.17
CA HIS A 94 1.98 -5.77 47.03
C HIS A 94 3.40 -5.99 46.49
N GLY A 95 3.51 -6.13 45.17
CA GLY A 95 4.79 -6.35 44.49
C GLY A 95 5.64 -5.08 44.36
N PRO A 96 6.84 -5.25 43.81
CA PRO A 96 7.78 -4.14 43.55
C PRO A 96 7.29 -3.15 42.51
N GLU A 97 7.92 -1.96 42.53
CA GLU A 97 7.73 -0.90 41.54
C GLU A 97 8.95 -0.82 40.62
N SER A 98 8.74 -0.38 39.36
CA SER A 98 9.79 -0.07 38.42
C SER A 98 10.53 1.23 38.81
N ALA A 99 11.69 1.45 38.20
CA ALA A 99 12.25 2.79 38.08
C ALA A 99 11.25 3.74 37.38
N PRO A 100 11.34 5.07 37.62
CA PRO A 100 10.50 6.03 36.92
C PRO A 100 10.87 6.10 35.44
N VAL A 101 9.84 6.08 34.56
CA VAL A 101 9.98 6.19 33.11
C VAL A 101 9.34 7.47 32.58
N THR A 102 9.69 7.84 31.35
CA THR A 102 9.14 9.00 30.66
C THR A 102 8.31 8.54 29.48
N VAL A 103 7.07 8.99 29.39
CA VAL A 103 6.25 8.88 28.18
C VAL A 103 6.46 10.13 27.34
N HIS A 104 6.80 9.94 26.09
CA HIS A 104 7.17 11.00 25.16
C HIS A 104 5.99 11.35 24.23
N THR A 105 6.09 12.55 23.62
CA THR A 105 5.21 12.95 22.52
C THR A 105 5.66 12.28 21.22
N ASP A 106 4.81 12.34 20.20
CA ASP A 106 5.06 11.88 18.83
C ASP A 106 5.94 12.81 17.99
N ARG A 107 6.66 13.75 18.64
CA ARG A 107 7.56 14.66 17.93
C ARG A 107 8.72 13.89 17.29
N PRO A 108 9.04 14.15 16.02
CA PRO A 108 10.08 13.42 15.30
C PRO A 108 11.49 13.55 15.90
N ALA A 109 11.82 14.72 16.52
CA ALA A 109 13.14 14.95 17.11
C ALA A 109 13.55 13.80 18.04
N PRO A 110 14.77 13.23 17.87
CA PRO A 110 15.24 12.11 18.68
C PRO A 110 15.38 12.50 20.15
N TRP A 111 15.13 11.55 21.05
CA TRP A 111 15.35 11.75 22.48
C TRP A 111 16.85 11.73 22.83
N ASP A 112 17.57 10.85 22.14
CA ASP A 112 19.03 10.74 22.18
C ASP A 112 19.56 10.51 20.76
N PRO A 113 20.16 11.52 20.12
CA PRO A 113 20.73 11.39 18.78
C PRO A 113 21.85 10.35 18.66
N SER A 114 22.46 9.93 19.78
CA SER A 114 23.51 8.90 19.76
C SER A 114 22.97 7.52 19.36
N THR A 115 21.66 7.31 19.43
CA THR A 115 20.99 6.06 18.97
C THR A 115 21.34 5.76 17.51
N TYR A 116 21.49 6.77 16.66
CA TYR A 116 21.77 6.59 15.23
C TYR A 116 23.24 6.27 14.91
N GLN A 117 24.14 6.36 15.91
CA GLN A 117 25.56 6.03 15.74
C GLN A 117 25.85 4.53 15.89
N GLN A 118 24.81 3.71 16.06
CA GLN A 118 24.95 2.26 16.12
C GLN A 118 25.47 1.71 14.77
N SER A 119 26.27 0.65 14.82
CA SER A 119 26.72 -0.07 13.65
C SER A 119 25.76 -1.21 13.33
N ILE A 120 25.33 -1.30 12.09
CA ILE A 120 24.54 -2.42 11.57
C ILE A 120 25.36 -3.18 10.51
N PRO A 121 24.98 -4.42 10.15
CA PRO A 121 25.63 -5.16 9.08
C PRO A 121 25.66 -4.37 7.76
N ASP A 122 26.70 -4.57 6.96
CA ASP A 122 26.80 -4.05 5.59
C ASP A 122 26.26 -5.06 4.55
N HIS A 123 25.90 -6.24 4.97
CA HIS A 123 25.23 -7.29 4.19
C HIS A 123 24.54 -8.31 5.10
N GLY A 124 23.48 -8.92 4.60
CA GLY A 124 22.76 -10.01 5.27
C GLY A 124 21.92 -9.54 6.46
N TYR A 125 21.51 -10.51 7.27
CA TYR A 125 20.58 -10.35 8.36
C TYR A 125 21.20 -9.70 9.60
N GLY A 126 20.41 -8.89 10.29
CA GLY A 126 20.77 -8.26 11.55
C GLY A 126 19.64 -7.49 12.21
N TYR A 127 20.01 -6.57 13.08
CA TYR A 127 19.08 -5.74 13.83
C TYR A 127 19.55 -4.29 13.88
N LEU A 128 18.60 -3.36 13.95
CA LEU A 128 18.81 -2.00 14.38
C LEU A 128 17.94 -1.67 15.60
N THR A 129 18.35 -0.70 16.39
CA THR A 129 17.64 -0.29 17.61
C THR A 129 17.00 1.07 17.42
N THR A 130 15.71 1.18 17.71
CA THR A 130 14.96 2.44 17.65
C THR A 130 15.12 3.25 18.94
N ARG A 131 14.60 4.48 18.95
CA ARG A 131 14.72 5.47 20.06
C ARG A 131 14.25 4.97 21.42
N ASP A 132 13.31 4.03 21.46
CA ASP A 132 12.78 3.45 22.70
C ASP A 132 13.46 2.12 23.11
N GLY A 133 14.53 1.74 22.39
CA GLY A 133 15.28 0.52 22.64
C GLY A 133 14.74 -0.73 21.96
N THR A 134 13.65 -0.63 21.21
CA THR A 134 13.12 -1.76 20.44
C THR A 134 14.05 -2.12 19.30
N ARG A 135 14.31 -3.42 19.10
CA ARG A 135 15.13 -3.93 18.01
C ARG A 135 14.27 -4.35 16.85
N LEU A 136 14.52 -3.77 15.66
CA LEU A 136 13.88 -4.16 14.41
C LEU A 136 14.81 -5.08 13.63
N SER A 137 14.28 -6.17 13.07
CA SER A 137 15.02 -7.07 12.20
C SER A 137 15.19 -6.43 10.82
N ILE A 138 16.38 -6.58 10.25
CA ILE A 138 16.77 -6.04 8.96
C ILE A 138 17.46 -7.08 8.10
N TYR A 139 17.41 -6.89 6.79
CA TYR A 139 18.29 -7.58 5.85
C TYR A 139 18.91 -6.58 4.89
N VAL A 140 20.23 -6.57 4.77
CA VAL A 140 20.96 -5.66 3.88
C VAL A 140 21.36 -6.39 2.62
N HIS A 141 20.90 -5.94 1.47
CA HIS A 141 21.18 -6.45 0.14
C HIS A 141 22.13 -5.48 -0.59
N PRO A 142 23.45 -5.67 -0.55
CA PRO A 142 24.36 -4.88 -1.37
C PRO A 142 24.19 -5.25 -2.85
N PRO A 143 24.42 -4.33 -3.81
CA PRO A 143 24.25 -4.60 -5.24
C PRO A 143 25.30 -5.56 -5.81
N THR A 144 26.37 -5.82 -5.07
CA THR A 144 27.42 -6.79 -5.41
C THR A 144 27.78 -7.59 -4.18
N ALA A 145 27.89 -8.92 -4.33
CA ALA A 145 28.32 -9.78 -3.23
C ALA A 145 29.74 -9.42 -2.78
N PRO A 146 30.00 -9.25 -1.46
CA PRO A 146 31.34 -9.03 -0.96
C PRO A 146 32.29 -10.15 -1.38
N ALA A 147 33.53 -9.78 -1.71
CA ALA A 147 34.52 -10.74 -2.23
C ALA A 147 34.70 -11.96 -1.30
N GLY A 148 34.51 -13.15 -1.85
CA GLY A 148 34.62 -14.42 -1.12
C GLY A 148 33.39 -14.87 -0.34
N GLN A 149 32.29 -14.13 -0.40
CA GLN A 149 31.01 -14.52 0.22
C GLN A 149 29.98 -14.83 -0.87
N LYS A 150 29.22 -15.92 -0.67
CA LYS A 150 27.94 -16.07 -1.36
C LYS A 150 26.93 -15.28 -0.54
N VAL A 151 26.45 -14.18 -1.07
CA VAL A 151 25.24 -13.59 -0.54
C VAL A 151 24.13 -14.58 -0.88
N PRO A 152 23.44 -15.17 0.12
CA PRO A 152 22.28 -15.98 -0.16
C PRO A 152 21.32 -15.14 -1.01
N ASP A 153 20.86 -15.70 -2.12
CA ASP A 153 19.78 -15.17 -2.95
C ASP A 153 20.03 -13.93 -3.81
N ASN A 154 21.26 -13.50 -4.05
CA ASN A 154 21.49 -12.63 -5.20
C ASN A 154 21.29 -13.44 -6.49
N ASN A 155 20.03 -13.64 -6.87
CA ASN A 155 19.64 -14.13 -8.20
C ASN A 155 19.87 -13.05 -9.27
N LEU A 156 20.85 -12.19 -9.06
CA LEU A 156 21.19 -11.13 -10.00
C LEU A 156 21.72 -11.76 -11.30
N PRO A 157 21.32 -11.24 -12.46
CA PRO A 157 21.83 -11.69 -13.74
C PRO A 157 23.37 -11.61 -13.78
N SER A 158 24.02 -12.63 -14.33
CA SER A 158 25.47 -12.60 -14.54
C SER A 158 25.86 -11.48 -15.52
N GLY A 159 26.94 -10.77 -15.22
CA GLY A 159 27.47 -9.70 -16.09
C GLY A 159 27.05 -8.29 -15.71
N LEU A 160 26.39 -8.11 -14.57
CA LEU A 160 26.19 -6.79 -13.98
C LEU A 160 27.55 -6.20 -13.53
N PRO A 161 27.66 -4.85 -13.49
CA PRO A 161 28.85 -4.18 -12.97
C PRO A 161 29.15 -4.57 -11.53
N ASP A 162 30.43 -4.67 -11.18
CA ASP A 162 30.85 -4.77 -9.78
C ASP A 162 30.74 -3.39 -9.13
N TYR A 163 29.75 -3.24 -8.25
CA TYR A 163 29.59 -2.04 -7.45
C TYR A 163 30.41 -2.12 -6.18
N ALA A 164 30.94 -0.99 -5.72
CA ALA A 164 31.72 -0.87 -4.50
C ALA A 164 31.12 0.17 -3.56
N PRO A 165 31.20 -0.03 -2.22
CA PRO A 165 30.73 0.96 -1.27
C PRO A 165 31.58 2.27 -1.32
N PRO A 166 31.03 3.43 -0.95
CA PRO A 166 29.67 3.59 -0.44
C PRO A 166 28.61 3.56 -1.56
N TYR A 167 27.49 2.88 -1.27
CA TYR A 167 26.40 2.67 -2.23
C TYR A 167 25.32 3.75 -2.12
N PRO A 168 24.67 4.18 -3.22
CA PRO A 168 23.33 4.77 -3.11
C PRO A 168 22.43 3.73 -2.46
N THR A 169 21.62 4.13 -1.49
CA THR A 169 20.93 3.18 -0.62
C THR A 169 19.43 3.48 -0.57
N LEU A 170 18.65 2.42 -0.66
CA LEU A 170 17.20 2.45 -0.58
C LEU A 170 16.73 1.62 0.62
N ILE A 171 15.60 2.00 1.18
CA ILE A 171 14.97 1.32 2.31
C ILE A 171 13.59 0.84 1.87
N GLU A 172 13.27 -0.41 2.18
CA GLU A 172 11.91 -0.94 2.19
C GLU A 172 11.52 -1.27 3.63
N TYR A 173 10.48 -0.59 4.13
CA TYR A 173 10.01 -0.69 5.50
C TYR A 173 8.58 -1.21 5.50
N SER A 174 8.37 -2.46 5.92
CA SER A 174 7.04 -3.07 5.89
C SER A 174 6.85 -4.18 6.93
N GLY A 175 5.62 -4.66 7.10
CA GLY A 175 5.31 -5.81 7.93
C GLY A 175 5.30 -7.15 7.19
N TYR A 176 5.70 -7.19 5.92
CA TYR A 176 5.60 -8.41 5.10
C TYR A 176 6.66 -9.50 5.37
N GLY A 177 7.70 -9.20 6.14
CA GLY A 177 8.70 -10.21 6.48
C GLY A 177 9.89 -10.27 5.54
N TYR A 178 10.20 -9.20 4.82
CA TYR A 178 11.31 -9.14 3.87
C TYR A 178 12.70 -9.26 4.51
N SER A 179 12.82 -9.13 5.83
CA SER A 179 14.07 -9.41 6.53
C SER A 179 14.31 -10.91 6.80
N ASP A 180 13.53 -11.83 6.22
CA ASP A 180 13.74 -13.28 6.30
C ASP A 180 15.12 -13.66 5.71
N PRO A 181 16.05 -14.19 6.51
CA PRO A 181 17.40 -14.52 6.02
C PRO A 181 17.44 -15.75 5.10
N ALA A 182 16.39 -16.55 5.07
CA ALA A 182 16.26 -17.74 4.21
C ALA A 182 15.27 -17.53 3.07
N GLY A 183 14.54 -16.40 3.09
CA GLY A 183 13.56 -16.05 2.07
C GLY A 183 14.21 -15.61 0.76
N PRO A 184 13.48 -15.67 -0.35
CA PRO A 184 13.93 -15.02 -1.56
C PRO A 184 13.96 -13.50 -1.36
N GLN A 185 14.94 -12.84 -1.96
CA GLN A 185 14.95 -11.39 -2.07
C GLN A 185 13.66 -10.93 -2.76
N ASN A 186 12.98 -9.91 -2.24
CA ASN A 186 11.77 -9.41 -2.87
C ASN A 186 12.05 -8.75 -4.24
N GLY A 187 11.02 -8.72 -5.11
CA GLY A 187 11.17 -8.24 -6.49
C GLY A 187 11.64 -6.78 -6.59
N ILE A 188 11.21 -5.91 -5.67
CA ILE A 188 11.64 -4.49 -5.63
C ILE A 188 13.12 -4.38 -5.27
N ALA A 189 13.59 -5.14 -4.29
CA ALA A 189 15.00 -5.15 -3.90
C ALA A 189 15.89 -5.67 -5.05
N ILE A 190 15.47 -6.73 -5.76
CA ILE A 190 16.18 -7.24 -6.95
C ILE A 190 16.29 -6.15 -8.01
N LEU A 191 15.19 -5.48 -8.34
CA LEU A 191 15.18 -4.37 -9.31
C LEU A 191 16.15 -3.27 -8.92
N ALA A 192 16.14 -2.85 -7.65
CA ALA A 192 17.03 -1.81 -7.15
C ALA A 192 18.51 -2.24 -7.15
N ASN A 193 18.82 -3.48 -6.79
CA ASN A 193 20.18 -3.99 -6.83
C ASN A 193 20.77 -3.99 -8.27
N VAL A 194 19.97 -4.40 -9.26
CA VAL A 194 20.38 -4.34 -10.68
C VAL A 194 20.74 -2.92 -11.09
N MET A 195 20.08 -1.91 -10.52
CA MET A 195 20.36 -0.51 -10.74
C MET A 195 21.58 0.03 -9.97
N GLY A 196 22.23 -0.79 -9.13
CA GLY A 196 23.40 -0.42 -8.34
C GLY A 196 23.12 0.14 -6.95
N PHE A 197 21.90 0.04 -6.47
CA PHE A 197 21.53 0.42 -5.09
C PHE A 197 21.75 -0.71 -4.10
N ALA A 198 22.26 -0.39 -2.91
CA ALA A 198 22.03 -1.25 -1.76
C ALA A 198 20.57 -1.08 -1.29
N VAL A 199 19.95 -2.18 -0.87
CA VAL A 199 18.60 -2.17 -0.29
C VAL A 199 18.64 -2.68 1.13
N VAL A 200 17.96 -2.00 2.03
CA VAL A 200 17.76 -2.46 3.41
C VAL A 200 16.28 -2.75 3.60
N ASP A 201 15.97 -4.02 3.70
CA ASP A 201 14.65 -4.52 4.03
C ASP A 201 14.47 -4.53 5.55
N VAL A 202 13.42 -3.87 6.06
CA VAL A 202 13.18 -3.69 7.49
C VAL A 202 11.78 -4.18 7.85
N ASN A 203 11.70 -5.13 8.78
CA ASN A 203 10.42 -5.52 9.37
C ASN A 203 9.95 -4.49 10.39
N MET A 204 8.70 -4.07 10.26
CA MET A 204 8.04 -3.17 11.20
C MET A 204 7.96 -3.77 12.61
N ARG A 205 7.87 -2.88 13.60
CA ARG A 205 7.59 -3.21 15.01
C ARG A 205 6.47 -4.25 15.14
N GLY A 206 6.71 -5.29 15.95
CA GLY A 206 5.75 -6.36 16.23
C GLY A 206 5.51 -7.33 15.06
N THR A 207 6.44 -7.42 14.09
CA THR A 207 6.37 -8.39 12.99
C THR A 207 7.68 -9.17 12.83
N GLY A 208 7.59 -10.44 12.50
CA GLY A 208 8.74 -11.30 12.30
C GLY A 208 9.64 -11.38 13.53
N CYS A 209 10.93 -11.06 13.38
CA CYS A 209 11.88 -10.97 14.47
C CYS A 209 12.04 -9.55 15.05
N SER A 210 11.25 -8.57 14.60
CA SER A 210 11.22 -7.22 15.17
C SER A 210 10.51 -7.22 16.51
N GLY A 211 11.02 -6.47 17.49
CA GLY A 211 10.42 -6.35 18.81
C GLY A 211 9.23 -5.39 18.86
N GLY A 212 8.68 -5.21 20.06
CA GLY A 212 7.49 -4.41 20.29
C GLY A 212 6.20 -5.13 19.93
N ALA A 213 5.09 -4.40 19.83
CA ALA A 213 3.80 -4.91 19.39
C ALA A 213 3.34 -4.22 18.12
N PHE A 214 2.63 -4.95 17.29
CA PHE A 214 2.05 -4.41 16.07
C PHE A 214 0.79 -3.58 16.40
N ASN A 215 0.79 -2.34 15.95
CA ASN A 215 -0.36 -1.46 16.00
C ASN A 215 -0.37 -0.62 14.72
N PHE A 216 -1.31 -0.86 13.81
CA PHE A 216 -1.32 -0.41 12.42
C PHE A 216 -1.05 1.10 12.29
N PHE A 217 0.13 1.46 11.80
CA PHE A 217 0.61 2.82 11.58
C PHE A 217 0.43 3.79 12.77
N GLU A 218 0.50 3.27 14.01
CA GLU A 218 0.53 4.14 15.19
C GLU A 218 1.69 5.17 15.11
N PRO A 219 1.61 6.31 15.82
CA PRO A 219 2.67 7.33 15.80
C PRO A 219 4.07 6.80 16.10
N LEU A 220 4.19 5.81 16.99
CA LEU A 220 5.47 5.18 17.31
C LEU A 220 6.04 4.42 16.12
N GLN A 221 5.23 3.68 15.36
CA GLN A 221 5.66 2.96 14.17
C GLN A 221 6.15 3.91 13.06
N ASN A 222 5.54 5.11 12.96
CA ASN A 222 5.99 6.16 12.05
C ASN A 222 7.36 6.73 12.47
N LEU A 223 7.60 6.87 13.77
CA LEU A 223 8.89 7.29 14.33
C LEU A 223 9.95 6.20 14.25
N ASP A 224 9.59 4.93 14.28
CA ASP A 224 10.50 3.84 13.92
C ASP A 224 11.02 4.01 12.50
N GLY A 225 10.15 4.36 11.55
CA GLY A 225 10.56 4.68 10.17
C GLY A 225 11.57 5.84 10.11
N TYR A 226 11.38 6.88 10.91
CA TYR A 226 12.36 7.95 11.07
C TYR A 226 13.71 7.41 11.59
N ASP A 227 13.69 6.60 12.65
CA ASP A 227 14.89 6.04 13.25
C ASP A 227 15.62 5.08 12.30
N VAL A 228 14.87 4.33 11.51
CA VAL A 228 15.39 3.46 10.44
C VAL A 228 16.16 4.29 9.41
N VAL A 229 15.56 5.37 8.90
CA VAL A 229 16.19 6.26 7.92
C VAL A 229 17.49 6.84 8.48
N GLU A 230 17.46 7.43 9.68
CA GLU A 230 18.63 8.06 10.26
C GLU A 230 19.73 7.04 10.61
N THR A 231 19.37 5.89 11.17
CA THR A 231 20.35 4.85 11.50
C THR A 231 21.06 4.29 10.27
N ILE A 232 20.33 4.01 9.20
CA ILE A 232 20.90 3.48 7.96
C ILE A 232 21.77 4.53 7.29
N ALA A 233 21.30 5.77 7.20
CA ALA A 233 22.07 6.87 6.60
C ALA A 233 23.43 7.11 7.26
N HIS A 234 23.56 6.85 8.57
CA HIS A 234 24.82 7.03 9.29
C HIS A 234 25.85 5.92 9.03
N GLN A 235 25.51 4.87 8.30
CA GLN A 235 26.46 3.78 8.04
C GLN A 235 27.55 4.20 7.04
N PRO A 236 28.81 3.73 7.22
CA PRO A 236 29.95 4.13 6.37
C PRO A 236 29.86 3.61 4.92
N TRP A 237 29.01 2.63 4.69
CA TRP A 237 28.76 2.06 3.36
C TRP A 237 27.61 2.76 2.61
N VAL A 238 26.91 3.72 3.23
CA VAL A 238 25.86 4.54 2.63
C VAL A 238 26.46 5.81 2.03
N ARG A 239 26.22 6.05 0.74
CA ARG A 239 26.72 7.21 0.00
C ARG A 239 26.12 8.51 0.55
N ASP A 240 26.97 9.50 0.77
CA ASP A 240 26.60 10.87 1.20
C ASP A 240 25.77 10.93 2.49
N HIS A 241 25.67 9.82 3.23
CA HIS A 241 24.81 9.70 4.42
C HIS A 241 23.35 10.05 4.14
N LYS A 242 22.87 9.63 2.98
CA LYS A 242 21.50 9.88 2.50
C LYS A 242 20.88 8.60 1.94
N VAL A 243 19.58 8.49 2.06
CA VAL A 243 18.84 7.32 1.61
C VAL A 243 17.53 7.71 0.90
N GLY A 244 17.04 6.86 0.02
CA GLY A 244 15.68 6.91 -0.50
C GLY A 244 14.81 5.80 0.07
N MET A 245 13.50 5.88 -0.15
CA MET A 245 12.59 4.79 0.17
C MET A 245 11.88 4.29 -1.09
N ILE A 246 11.69 2.97 -1.14
CA ILE A 246 10.96 2.27 -2.21
C ILE A 246 9.96 1.30 -1.60
N GLY A 247 9.10 0.74 -2.41
CA GLY A 247 8.15 -0.32 -2.04
C GLY A 247 6.85 -0.21 -2.82
N ILE A 248 6.14 -1.32 -2.86
CA ILE A 248 4.81 -1.45 -3.43
C ILE A 248 3.82 -1.77 -2.30
N SER A 249 2.55 -1.34 -2.42
CA SER A 249 1.51 -1.71 -1.47
C SER A 249 1.86 -1.25 -0.03
N TYR A 250 1.97 -2.17 0.91
CA TYR A 250 2.32 -1.86 2.30
C TYR A 250 3.64 -1.10 2.41
N GLY A 251 4.67 -1.51 1.65
CA GLY A 251 5.95 -0.79 1.57
C GLY A 251 5.84 0.59 0.91
N ALA A 252 4.82 0.84 0.08
CA ALA A 252 4.51 2.16 -0.45
C ALA A 252 3.80 3.04 0.58
N ILE A 253 2.80 2.48 1.27
CA ILE A 253 2.04 3.18 2.31
C ILE A 253 3.00 3.64 3.42
N SER A 254 3.90 2.78 3.88
CA SER A 254 4.86 3.08 4.94
C SER A 254 5.81 4.24 4.61
N GLN A 255 6.17 4.44 3.32
CA GLN A 255 6.97 5.58 2.89
C GLN A 255 6.26 6.91 3.20
N LEU A 256 4.92 6.96 2.99
CA LEU A 256 4.13 8.17 3.26
C LEU A 256 4.13 8.49 4.77
N PHE A 257 3.93 7.46 5.59
CA PHE A 257 3.95 7.60 7.05
C PHE A 257 5.33 7.97 7.60
N THR A 258 6.40 7.43 7.03
CA THR A 258 7.76 7.80 7.40
C THR A 258 8.11 9.21 6.94
N ALA A 259 7.85 9.54 5.66
CA ALA A 259 8.26 10.82 5.08
C ALA A 259 7.53 12.03 5.71
N GLN A 260 6.27 11.87 6.20
CA GLN A 260 5.60 12.95 6.92
C GLN A 260 6.32 13.37 8.21
N THR A 261 7.15 12.49 8.79
CA THR A 261 7.96 12.79 9.98
C THR A 261 9.23 13.60 9.64
N ARG A 262 9.56 13.73 8.35
CA ARG A 262 10.67 14.52 7.79
C ARG A 262 12.04 14.13 8.34
N PRO A 263 12.50 12.88 8.17
CA PRO A 263 13.85 12.50 8.54
C PRO A 263 14.87 13.32 7.72
N PRO A 264 15.84 13.99 8.34
CA PRO A 264 16.81 14.84 7.64
C PRO A 264 17.64 14.13 6.57
N SER A 265 17.81 12.80 6.72
CA SER A 265 18.62 11.98 5.80
C SER A 265 17.80 11.35 4.68
N LEU A 266 16.49 11.56 4.64
CA LEU A 266 15.63 11.09 3.55
C LEU A 266 15.76 12.03 2.34
N GLU A 267 16.14 11.48 1.17
CA GLU A 267 16.33 12.25 -0.07
C GLU A 267 15.10 12.21 -0.99
N ALA A 268 14.43 11.06 -1.08
CA ALA A 268 13.29 10.87 -1.97
C ALA A 268 12.45 9.66 -1.55
N ILE A 269 11.17 9.66 -1.98
CA ILE A 269 10.28 8.50 -1.84
C ILE A 269 9.70 8.11 -3.21
N ALA A 270 9.48 6.80 -3.39
CA ALA A 270 8.94 6.27 -4.63
C ALA A 270 7.81 5.24 -4.36
N PRO A 271 6.66 5.67 -3.79
CA PRO A 271 5.54 4.79 -3.47
C PRO A 271 4.83 4.28 -4.72
N LEU A 272 4.63 2.96 -4.82
CA LEU A 272 3.94 2.28 -5.91
C LEU A 272 2.68 1.58 -5.38
N SER A 273 1.53 1.76 -6.04
CA SER A 273 0.24 1.13 -5.69
C SER A 273 -0.13 1.34 -4.21
N THR A 274 -0.25 2.59 -3.80
CA THR A 274 -0.57 2.99 -2.42
C THR A 274 -2.07 3.23 -2.24
N ILE A 275 -2.50 3.64 -1.05
CA ILE A 275 -3.86 4.11 -0.73
C ILE A 275 -3.85 5.62 -0.45
N ASP A 276 -4.98 6.26 -0.68
CA ASP A 276 -5.24 7.65 -0.26
C ASP A 276 -5.80 7.72 1.16
N ALA A 277 -6.80 6.91 1.46
CA ALA A 277 -7.41 6.75 2.76
C ALA A 277 -7.73 5.26 3.02
N THR A 278 -7.68 4.85 4.28
CA THR A 278 -8.01 3.47 4.68
C THR A 278 -9.47 3.12 4.37
N ALA A 279 -10.37 4.11 4.50
CA ALA A 279 -11.79 3.91 4.27
C ALA A 279 -12.15 3.64 2.80
N THR A 280 -11.40 4.14 1.82
CA THR A 280 -11.67 3.91 0.40
C THR A 280 -11.51 2.43 0.01
N THR A 281 -10.63 1.70 0.69
CA THR A 281 -10.45 0.26 0.50
C THR A 281 -11.30 -0.57 1.48
N LEU A 282 -11.40 -0.15 2.76
CA LEU A 282 -12.11 -0.90 3.80
C LEU A 282 -13.63 -0.76 3.73
N TYR A 283 -14.13 0.47 3.52
CA TYR A 283 -15.56 0.82 3.54
C TYR A 283 -15.95 1.66 2.33
N PRO A 284 -15.74 1.18 1.07
CA PRO A 284 -16.14 1.95 -0.10
C PRO A 284 -17.63 2.26 -0.04
N GLY A 285 -17.98 3.56 -0.04
CA GLY A 285 -19.37 4.01 0.12
C GLY A 285 -20.07 3.55 1.41
N GLY A 286 -19.33 3.26 2.48
CA GLY A 286 -19.87 2.78 3.76
C GLY A 286 -20.16 1.28 3.83
N ILE A 287 -19.72 0.50 2.85
CA ILE A 287 -19.93 -0.94 2.77
C ILE A 287 -18.63 -1.68 3.07
N LEU A 288 -18.60 -2.51 4.10
CA LEU A 288 -17.37 -3.24 4.47
C LEU A 288 -16.93 -4.17 3.33
N ASN A 289 -15.70 -3.99 2.86
CA ASN A 289 -15.03 -4.91 1.95
C ASN A 289 -14.55 -6.14 2.73
N THR A 290 -15.36 -7.18 2.73
CA THR A 290 -15.09 -8.45 3.42
C THR A 290 -14.15 -9.37 2.64
N GLY A 291 -13.84 -9.02 1.39
CA GLY A 291 -12.88 -9.73 0.55
C GLY A 291 -11.44 -9.31 0.85
N PHE A 292 -10.79 -8.66 -0.11
CA PHE A 292 -9.37 -8.29 0.01
C PHE A 292 -9.05 -7.56 1.33
N ALA A 293 -9.77 -6.48 1.65
CA ALA A 293 -9.40 -5.62 2.78
C ALA A 293 -9.44 -6.35 4.14
N VAL A 294 -10.50 -7.10 4.42
CA VAL A 294 -10.61 -7.89 5.65
C VAL A 294 -9.65 -9.09 5.62
N GLY A 295 -9.48 -9.73 4.46
CA GLY A 295 -8.52 -10.82 4.27
C GLY A 295 -7.10 -10.38 4.61
N TRP A 296 -6.66 -9.26 4.01
CA TRP A 296 -5.36 -8.66 4.27
C TRP A 296 -5.17 -8.29 5.76
N ALA A 297 -6.18 -7.67 6.38
CA ALA A 297 -6.12 -7.31 7.80
C ALA A 297 -5.96 -8.54 8.71
N LEU A 298 -6.65 -9.64 8.41
CA LEU A 298 -6.51 -10.91 9.14
C LEU A 298 -5.12 -11.54 8.97
N GLU A 299 -4.54 -11.48 7.77
CA GLU A 299 -3.18 -11.93 7.53
C GLU A 299 -2.17 -11.11 8.34
N ARG A 300 -2.28 -9.76 8.33
CA ARG A 300 -1.39 -8.91 9.13
C ARG A 300 -1.56 -9.15 10.63
N GLN A 301 -2.78 -9.37 11.10
CA GLN A 301 -3.02 -9.75 12.49
C GLN A 301 -2.40 -11.11 12.82
N HIS A 302 -2.42 -12.07 11.90
CA HIS A 302 -1.75 -13.36 12.07
C HIS A 302 -0.23 -13.21 12.08
N ASP A 303 0.35 -12.43 11.19
CA ASP A 303 1.79 -12.17 11.11
C ASP A 303 2.36 -11.47 12.36
N ALA A 304 1.50 -10.71 13.04
CA ALA A 304 1.84 -10.01 14.28
C ALA A 304 1.77 -10.90 15.53
N LEU A 305 1.25 -12.13 15.45
CA LEU A 305 1.24 -13.07 16.57
C LEU A 305 2.68 -13.46 16.97
N PRO A 306 2.89 -13.87 18.22
CA PRO A 306 4.15 -14.47 18.63
C PRO A 306 4.54 -15.66 17.73
N ALA A 307 5.78 -15.67 17.26
CA ALA A 307 6.26 -16.67 16.32
C ALA A 307 6.23 -18.08 16.92
N SER A 308 5.53 -18.97 16.28
CA SER A 308 5.32 -20.35 16.69
C SER A 308 5.06 -21.25 15.48
N ALA A 309 4.88 -22.55 15.69
CA ALA A 309 4.51 -23.47 14.60
C ALA A 309 3.14 -23.15 13.95
N LYS A 310 2.31 -22.27 14.55
CA LYS A 310 0.94 -21.96 14.09
C LYS A 310 0.59 -20.48 14.10
N GLY A 311 1.50 -19.60 14.44
CA GLY A 311 1.25 -18.16 14.50
C GLY A 311 2.51 -17.36 14.27
N GLY A 312 2.32 -16.13 13.85
CA GLY A 312 3.40 -15.25 13.42
C GLY A 312 4.00 -15.64 12.09
N GLN A 313 5.01 -14.91 11.68
CA GLN A 313 5.74 -15.21 10.44
C GLN A 313 6.60 -16.47 10.63
N SER A 314 6.47 -17.45 9.76
CA SER A 314 7.08 -18.78 9.90
C SER A 314 8.61 -18.73 9.95
N TRP A 315 9.24 -17.81 9.23
CA TRP A 315 10.70 -17.63 9.22
C TRP A 315 11.21 -17.18 10.61
N ALA A 316 10.47 -16.33 11.31
CA ALA A 316 10.84 -15.90 12.67
C ALA A 316 10.85 -17.09 13.65
N TYR A 317 9.90 -18.01 13.51
CA TYR A 317 9.93 -19.26 14.27
C TYR A 317 11.17 -20.11 13.93
N GLN A 318 11.56 -20.17 12.67
CA GLN A 318 12.79 -20.87 12.26
C GLN A 318 14.05 -20.19 12.84
N GLN A 319 14.12 -18.86 12.90
CA GLN A 319 15.20 -18.14 13.56
C GLN A 319 15.29 -18.47 15.06
N ILE A 320 14.16 -18.51 15.75
CA ILE A 320 14.11 -18.94 17.15
C ILE A 320 14.63 -20.37 17.31
N GLN A 321 14.21 -21.28 16.46
CA GLN A 321 14.65 -22.68 16.49
C GLN A 321 16.16 -22.84 16.17
N SER A 322 16.72 -21.93 15.35
CA SER A 322 18.15 -21.89 15.06
C SER A 322 19.00 -21.24 16.16
N GLY A 323 18.35 -20.69 17.20
CA GLY A 323 19.01 -20.15 18.40
C GLY A 323 19.20 -18.64 18.40
N ASP A 324 18.47 -17.87 17.58
CA ASP A 324 18.48 -16.41 17.62
C ASP A 324 17.79 -15.92 18.90
N GLN A 325 18.62 -15.52 19.88
CA GLN A 325 18.17 -15.04 21.17
C GLN A 325 17.49 -13.65 21.08
N THR A 326 17.90 -12.82 20.12
CA THR A 326 17.29 -11.51 19.91
C THR A 326 15.88 -11.68 19.35
N CYS A 327 15.69 -12.54 18.35
CA CYS A 327 14.35 -12.87 17.85
C CYS A 327 13.46 -13.43 18.97
N THR A 328 13.99 -14.35 19.82
CA THR A 328 13.26 -14.92 20.94
C THR A 328 12.81 -13.83 21.94
N GLN A 329 13.70 -12.93 22.34
CA GLN A 329 13.39 -11.83 23.25
C GLN A 329 12.37 -10.85 22.67
N ASN A 330 12.47 -10.57 21.39
CA ASN A 330 11.59 -9.65 20.69
C ASN A 330 10.12 -10.12 20.61
N GLN A 331 9.87 -11.46 20.75
CA GLN A 331 8.49 -11.97 20.73
C GLN A 331 7.65 -11.59 21.96
N VAL A 332 8.28 -11.15 23.05
CA VAL A 332 7.60 -10.98 24.35
C VAL A 332 6.42 -10.02 24.30
N LEU A 333 6.49 -8.99 23.43
CA LEU A 333 5.40 -8.01 23.28
C LEU A 333 4.47 -8.30 22.09
N HIS A 334 4.71 -9.33 21.28
CA HIS A 334 3.83 -9.67 20.16
C HIS A 334 2.42 -10.09 20.62
N GLY A 335 2.30 -10.62 21.86
CA GLY A 335 0.99 -10.93 22.44
C GLY A 335 0.11 -9.70 22.74
N GLU A 336 0.70 -8.50 22.70
CA GLU A 336 0.03 -7.22 22.90
C GLU A 336 -0.41 -6.53 21.59
N ALA A 337 -0.26 -7.22 20.44
CA ALA A 337 -0.64 -6.72 19.13
C ALA A 337 -2.12 -6.33 19.06
N GLU A 338 -2.41 -5.32 18.25
CA GLU A 338 -3.77 -4.85 18.01
C GLU A 338 -4.66 -5.95 17.39
N ASN A 339 -5.92 -6.01 17.83
CA ASN A 339 -6.95 -6.77 17.13
C ASN A 339 -7.52 -5.91 15.99
N LEU A 340 -6.82 -5.91 14.87
CA LEU A 340 -7.11 -5.03 13.73
C LEU A 340 -8.54 -5.21 13.21
N LEU A 341 -9.05 -6.44 13.14
CA LEU A 341 -10.43 -6.69 12.71
C LEU A 341 -11.47 -6.11 13.68
N ALA A 342 -11.20 -6.16 14.99
CA ALA A 342 -12.09 -5.54 15.98
C ALA A 342 -12.08 -4.02 15.85
N THR A 343 -10.92 -3.41 15.63
CA THR A 343 -10.79 -1.96 15.37
C THR A 343 -11.53 -1.56 14.09
N ILE A 344 -11.38 -2.31 12.99
CA ILE A 344 -12.11 -2.05 11.75
C ILE A 344 -13.62 -2.06 11.99
N ARG A 345 -14.14 -3.08 12.66
CA ARG A 345 -15.58 -3.21 12.93
C ARG A 345 -16.13 -2.16 13.90
N ALA A 346 -15.32 -1.71 14.85
CA ALA A 346 -15.70 -0.67 15.80
C ALA A 346 -15.79 0.73 15.14
N ASN A 347 -15.12 0.92 14.00
CA ASN A 347 -15.03 2.19 13.28
C ASN A 347 -15.67 2.10 11.89
N SER A 348 -16.90 1.57 11.82
CA SER A 348 -17.67 1.45 10.57
C SER A 348 -18.15 2.78 9.99
N HIS A 349 -18.04 3.87 10.73
CA HIS A 349 -18.34 5.22 10.31
C HIS A 349 -17.09 6.10 10.47
N TYR A 350 -17.00 7.14 9.69
CA TYR A 350 -15.89 8.08 9.75
C TYR A 350 -15.82 8.75 11.13
N ASN A 351 -14.68 8.59 11.76
CA ASN A 351 -14.32 9.26 13.01
C ASN A 351 -12.94 9.90 12.81
N PRO A 352 -12.87 11.23 12.64
CA PRO A 352 -11.60 11.90 12.34
C PRO A 352 -10.47 11.60 13.33
N ALA A 353 -10.80 11.42 14.62
CA ALA A 353 -9.80 11.13 15.64
C ALA A 353 -9.11 9.76 15.46
N VAL A 354 -9.76 8.83 14.75
CA VAL A 354 -9.25 7.49 14.47
C VAL A 354 -8.75 7.37 13.04
N ALA A 355 -9.52 7.87 12.07
CA ALA A 355 -9.24 7.72 10.64
C ALA A 355 -8.14 8.66 10.15
N ASP A 356 -8.21 9.97 10.45
CA ASP A 356 -7.28 10.96 9.89
C ASP A 356 -5.79 10.63 10.14
N PRO A 357 -5.38 10.12 11.32
CA PRO A 357 -4.00 9.70 11.53
C PRO A 357 -3.56 8.52 10.65
N LEU A 358 -4.52 7.72 10.13
CA LEU A 358 -4.29 6.52 9.32
C LEU A 358 -4.52 6.76 7.81
N ASP A 359 -4.97 7.97 7.42
CA ASP A 359 -5.31 8.31 6.05
C ASP A 359 -4.24 9.21 5.42
N PRO A 360 -3.40 8.70 4.50
CA PRO A 360 -2.33 9.46 3.87
C PRO A 360 -2.76 10.80 3.29
N ILE A 361 -3.95 10.90 2.73
CA ILE A 361 -4.48 12.12 2.12
C ILE A 361 -4.53 13.31 3.10
N THR A 362 -4.66 13.04 4.40
CA THR A 362 -4.72 14.08 5.43
C THR A 362 -3.34 14.68 5.76
N PHE A 363 -2.23 13.97 5.49
CA PHE A 363 -0.90 14.37 5.94
C PHE A 363 0.18 14.42 4.86
N VAL A 364 -0.01 13.89 3.64
CA VAL A 364 1.03 13.93 2.59
C VAL A 364 1.45 15.36 2.20
N HIS A 365 0.65 16.36 2.55
CA HIS A 365 1.03 17.77 2.39
C HIS A 365 2.25 18.19 3.24
N LYS A 366 2.63 17.38 4.25
CA LYS A 366 3.81 17.60 5.09
C LYS A 366 5.10 17.10 4.43
N ILE A 367 5.00 16.24 3.41
CA ILE A 367 6.15 15.62 2.74
C ILE A 367 6.82 16.69 1.87
N ASP A 368 8.12 16.92 2.12
CA ASP A 368 8.90 17.98 1.47
C ASP A 368 10.05 17.44 0.59
N VAL A 369 10.26 16.13 0.56
CA VAL A 369 11.22 15.47 -0.34
C VAL A 369 10.63 15.24 -1.74
N PRO A 370 11.45 15.01 -2.78
CA PRO A 370 10.99 14.55 -4.09
C PRO A 370 10.14 13.28 -4.03
N VAL A 371 9.10 13.21 -4.86
CA VAL A 371 8.14 12.10 -4.91
C VAL A 371 7.95 11.58 -6.33
N PHE A 372 8.11 10.28 -6.53
CA PHE A 372 7.56 9.56 -7.67
C PHE A 372 6.48 8.61 -7.19
N MET A 373 5.27 8.68 -7.73
CA MET A 373 4.17 7.79 -7.34
C MET A 373 3.53 7.18 -8.59
N ALA A 374 3.25 5.87 -8.52
CA ALA A 374 2.47 5.19 -9.54
C ALA A 374 1.21 4.53 -8.95
N CYS A 375 0.08 4.65 -9.65
CA CYS A 375 -1.20 4.07 -9.27
C CYS A 375 -1.90 3.47 -10.48
N GLN A 376 -2.75 2.48 -10.21
CA GLN A 376 -3.56 1.78 -11.21
C GLN A 376 -5.03 2.09 -10.97
N TRP A 377 -5.80 2.27 -12.06
CA TRP A 377 -7.23 2.57 -11.96
C TRP A 377 -8.04 1.34 -11.52
N GLU A 378 -7.66 0.15 -11.99
CA GLU A 378 -8.33 -1.12 -11.72
C GLU A 378 -7.57 -1.97 -10.69
N ASP A 379 -6.80 -1.34 -9.79
CA ASP A 379 -6.08 -2.02 -8.72
C ASP A 379 -7.03 -2.92 -7.93
N GLU A 380 -6.81 -4.23 -8.01
CA GLU A 380 -7.66 -5.23 -7.39
C GLU A 380 -7.43 -5.35 -5.88
N GLN A 381 -6.36 -4.76 -5.35
CA GLN A 381 -6.03 -4.81 -3.93
C GLN A 381 -6.42 -3.52 -3.22
N THR A 382 -5.80 -2.40 -3.57
CA THR A 382 -6.03 -1.12 -2.90
C THR A 382 -7.24 -0.36 -3.44
N GLY A 383 -7.68 -0.67 -4.64
CA GLY A 383 -8.71 0.06 -5.37
C GLY A 383 -8.17 1.25 -6.15
N GLY A 384 -8.94 1.75 -7.11
CA GLY A 384 -8.55 2.81 -8.04
C GLY A 384 -8.64 4.23 -7.47
N HIS A 385 -8.41 4.45 -6.17
CA HIS A 385 -8.58 5.77 -5.54
C HIS A 385 -7.27 6.51 -5.26
N CYS A 386 -6.13 5.82 -5.26
CA CYS A 386 -4.79 6.35 -5.02
C CYS A 386 -4.46 7.66 -5.80
N PRO A 387 -4.90 7.91 -7.04
CA PRO A 387 -4.60 9.14 -7.77
C PRO A 387 -5.04 10.43 -7.08
N ASP A 388 -6.00 10.37 -6.14
CA ASP A 388 -6.44 11.54 -5.36
C ASP A 388 -5.28 12.16 -4.55
N LEU A 389 -4.36 11.35 -4.06
CA LEU A 389 -3.17 11.84 -3.34
C LEU A 389 -2.36 12.87 -4.12
N ALA A 390 -2.33 12.80 -5.45
CA ALA A 390 -1.49 13.67 -6.28
C ALA A 390 -1.78 15.17 -6.06
N ALA A 391 -3.03 15.54 -5.78
CA ALA A 391 -3.44 16.90 -5.47
C ALA A 391 -2.97 17.37 -4.08
N HIS A 392 -2.70 16.43 -3.18
CA HIS A 392 -2.42 16.68 -1.77
C HIS A 392 -0.93 16.78 -1.43
N PHE A 393 -0.01 16.35 -2.29
CA PHE A 393 1.43 16.59 -2.13
C PHE A 393 1.77 18.07 -2.34
N ARG A 394 1.57 18.90 -1.31
CA ARG A 394 1.77 20.36 -1.35
C ARG A 394 3.10 20.81 -0.75
N GLY A 395 3.79 19.93 -0.01
CA GLY A 395 5.07 20.24 0.64
C GLY A 395 6.26 20.26 -0.33
N THR A 396 6.13 19.63 -1.50
CA THR A 396 7.18 19.59 -2.51
C THR A 396 6.66 19.99 -3.90
N SER A 397 7.51 20.64 -4.69
CA SER A 397 7.30 20.88 -6.12
C SER A 397 7.91 19.78 -7.01
N LYS A 398 8.80 18.95 -6.44
CA LYS A 398 9.50 17.86 -7.11
C LYS A 398 8.66 16.58 -6.98
N LYS A 399 7.64 16.46 -7.83
CA LYS A 399 6.69 15.35 -7.78
C LYS A 399 6.25 14.95 -9.18
N TRP A 400 6.25 13.64 -9.43
CA TRP A 400 5.85 13.04 -10.70
C TRP A 400 4.96 11.84 -10.43
N PHE A 401 3.90 11.71 -11.20
CA PHE A 401 2.87 10.71 -11.05
C PHE A 401 2.67 9.96 -12.35
N THR A 402 2.67 8.64 -12.31
CA THR A 402 2.28 7.78 -13.44
C THR A 402 1.02 7.03 -13.07
N PHE A 403 -0.01 7.13 -13.91
CA PHE A 403 -1.27 6.44 -13.75
C PHE A 403 -1.55 5.55 -14.95
N THR A 404 -2.01 4.32 -14.70
CA THR A 404 -2.27 3.34 -15.77
C THR A 404 -3.55 2.56 -15.52
N ASN A 405 -4.21 2.10 -16.57
CA ASN A 405 -5.25 1.09 -16.44
C ASN A 405 -4.60 -0.29 -16.31
N GLY A 406 -4.62 -0.83 -15.11
CA GLY A 406 -3.94 -2.07 -14.79
C GLY A 406 -4.24 -2.56 -13.37
N ALA A 407 -3.74 -3.74 -13.08
CA ALA A 407 -3.79 -4.37 -11.78
C ALA A 407 -2.70 -3.81 -10.83
N HIS A 408 -2.76 -4.20 -9.57
CA HIS A 408 -1.83 -3.77 -8.52
C HIS A 408 -0.35 -3.86 -8.92
N ILE A 409 0.03 -4.94 -9.59
CA ILE A 409 1.40 -5.21 -10.02
C ILE A 409 1.85 -4.31 -11.19
N ASP A 410 0.93 -3.74 -11.96
CA ASP A 410 1.28 -2.93 -13.13
C ASP A 410 1.91 -1.57 -12.77
N SER A 411 2.07 -1.26 -11.47
CA SER A 411 2.98 -0.19 -11.02
C SER A 411 4.45 -0.45 -11.37
N LEU A 412 4.79 -1.67 -11.77
CA LEU A 412 6.10 -2.08 -12.25
C LEU A 412 6.14 -2.33 -13.76
N ASP A 413 5.09 -1.94 -14.50
CA ASP A 413 5.12 -2.07 -15.96
C ASP A 413 6.38 -1.39 -16.55
N PRO A 414 6.86 -1.82 -17.72
CA PRO A 414 8.11 -1.32 -18.28
C PRO A 414 8.18 0.21 -18.47
N ALA A 415 7.06 0.84 -18.80
CA ALA A 415 6.99 2.27 -19.01
C ALA A 415 7.00 3.06 -17.68
N THR A 416 6.39 2.51 -16.64
CA THR A 416 6.45 3.06 -15.27
C THR A 416 7.83 2.84 -14.67
N TYR A 417 8.42 1.65 -14.86
CA TYR A 417 9.76 1.32 -14.39
C TYR A 417 10.82 2.29 -14.93
N ASP A 418 10.78 2.68 -16.20
CA ASP A 418 11.73 3.64 -16.77
C ASP A 418 11.74 4.96 -15.99
N ARG A 419 10.57 5.51 -15.68
CA ARG A 419 10.46 6.74 -14.89
C ARG A 419 10.88 6.58 -13.44
N TRP A 420 10.56 5.44 -12.85
CA TRP A 420 11.00 5.08 -11.49
C TRP A 420 12.52 4.94 -11.43
N TYR A 421 13.13 4.29 -12.43
CA TYR A 421 14.58 4.20 -12.59
C TYR A 421 15.23 5.58 -12.71
N ASP A 422 14.77 6.41 -13.64
CA ASP A 422 15.30 7.75 -13.84
C ASP A 422 15.22 8.59 -12.56
N PHE A 423 14.08 8.54 -11.88
CA PHE A 423 13.85 9.28 -10.65
C PHE A 423 14.83 8.87 -9.55
N LEU A 424 15.02 7.58 -9.31
CA LEU A 424 15.92 7.09 -8.27
C LEU A 424 17.38 7.39 -8.61
N GLN A 425 17.81 7.23 -9.86
CA GLN A 425 19.15 7.58 -10.28
C GLN A 425 19.44 9.07 -10.09
N LEU A 426 18.47 9.94 -10.38
CA LEU A 426 18.63 11.37 -10.28
C LEU A 426 18.56 11.91 -8.85
N TYR A 427 17.62 11.40 -8.03
CA TYR A 427 17.33 11.98 -6.71
C TYR A 427 17.94 11.21 -5.53
N VAL A 428 18.42 9.98 -5.73
CA VAL A 428 19.07 9.19 -4.66
C VAL A 428 20.50 8.84 -5.00
N ALA A 429 20.76 8.39 -6.24
CA ALA A 429 22.13 8.06 -6.64
C ALA A 429 22.94 9.26 -7.12
N HIS A 430 22.30 10.40 -7.43
CA HIS A 430 22.91 11.63 -7.96
C HIS A 430 23.78 11.38 -9.20
N GLN A 431 23.26 10.55 -10.11
CA GLN A 431 23.97 10.21 -11.36
C GLN A 431 23.03 10.22 -12.58
N ALA A 432 23.61 10.28 -13.78
CA ALA A 432 22.83 10.21 -15.01
C ALA A 432 22.24 8.78 -15.13
N PRO A 433 20.94 8.65 -15.49
CA PRO A 433 20.27 7.34 -15.58
C PRO A 433 20.63 6.61 -16.89
N MET A 434 21.91 6.34 -17.12
CA MET A 434 22.40 5.70 -18.33
C MET A 434 22.19 4.19 -18.26
N LEU A 435 21.40 3.65 -19.18
CA LEU A 435 21.24 2.21 -19.35
C LEU A 435 22.06 1.69 -20.51
N ASN A 436 22.77 0.58 -20.29
CA ASN A 436 23.42 -0.15 -21.36
C ASN A 436 22.39 -1.02 -22.09
N ALA A 437 22.09 -0.69 -23.33
CA ALA A 437 21.05 -1.37 -24.12
C ALA A 437 21.27 -2.91 -24.20
N ALA A 438 22.52 -3.38 -24.27
CA ALA A 438 22.78 -4.81 -24.30
C ALA A 438 22.50 -5.49 -22.96
N VAL A 439 22.85 -4.84 -21.85
CA VAL A 439 22.54 -5.33 -20.50
C VAL A 439 21.04 -5.32 -20.28
N THR A 440 20.35 -4.26 -20.64
CA THR A 440 18.90 -4.13 -20.52
C THR A 440 18.18 -5.21 -21.31
N ALA A 441 18.56 -5.44 -22.57
CA ALA A 441 17.94 -6.47 -23.41
C ALA A 441 18.12 -7.89 -22.84
N ALA A 442 19.22 -8.16 -22.13
CA ALA A 442 19.47 -9.45 -21.52
C ALA A 442 18.80 -9.62 -20.15
N ALA A 443 18.77 -8.57 -19.34
CA ALA A 443 18.33 -8.61 -17.96
C ALA A 443 16.82 -8.35 -17.80
N ALA A 444 16.23 -7.43 -18.58
CA ALA A 444 14.85 -7.02 -18.41
C ALA A 444 13.85 -8.19 -18.49
N PRO A 445 13.91 -9.11 -19.46
CA PRO A 445 12.96 -10.22 -19.51
C PRO A 445 12.96 -11.08 -18.26
N VAL A 446 14.15 -11.40 -17.71
CA VAL A 446 14.29 -12.20 -16.50
C VAL A 446 13.74 -11.47 -15.29
N ILE A 447 14.00 -10.16 -15.20
CA ILE A 447 13.56 -9.32 -14.09
C ILE A 447 12.02 -9.19 -14.11
N PHE A 448 11.41 -8.90 -15.26
CA PHE A 448 9.96 -8.78 -15.36
C PHE A 448 9.24 -10.10 -15.15
N GLN A 449 9.83 -11.24 -15.56
CA GLN A 449 9.33 -12.56 -15.18
C GLN A 449 9.30 -12.74 -13.66
N GLN A 450 10.36 -12.35 -12.96
CA GLN A 450 10.42 -12.45 -11.50
C GLN A 450 9.56 -11.41 -10.80
N ALA A 451 9.64 -10.16 -11.22
CA ALA A 451 8.98 -9.03 -10.56
C ALA A 451 7.48 -8.97 -10.84
N MET A 452 7.03 -9.31 -12.03
CA MET A 452 5.60 -9.28 -12.41
C MET A 452 4.99 -10.67 -12.57
N GLY A 453 5.77 -11.73 -12.41
CA GLY A 453 5.29 -13.11 -12.61
C GLY A 453 4.86 -13.40 -14.06
N LEU A 454 5.41 -12.71 -15.04
CA LEU A 454 5.10 -12.94 -16.46
C LEU A 454 5.57 -14.33 -16.90
N PRO A 455 4.93 -14.94 -17.92
CA PRO A 455 5.38 -16.19 -18.49
C PRO A 455 6.84 -16.15 -18.95
N GLN A 456 7.54 -17.28 -18.91
CA GLN A 456 8.97 -17.34 -19.27
C GLN A 456 9.26 -17.09 -20.75
N ASP A 457 8.27 -17.26 -21.61
CA ASP A 457 8.32 -17.01 -23.04
C ASP A 457 7.97 -15.57 -23.43
N ASP A 458 7.48 -14.77 -22.49
CA ASP A 458 7.23 -13.34 -22.72
C ASP A 458 8.53 -12.54 -22.63
N VAL A 459 8.92 -11.94 -23.74
CA VAL A 459 10.14 -11.13 -23.83
C VAL A 459 9.79 -9.65 -23.61
N VAL A 460 9.66 -9.26 -22.35
CA VAL A 460 9.39 -7.88 -21.97
C VAL A 460 10.70 -7.11 -21.82
N THR A 461 10.81 -5.98 -22.50
CA THR A 461 11.97 -5.06 -22.48
C THR A 461 11.54 -3.65 -22.15
N LEU A 462 12.49 -2.79 -21.77
CA LEU A 462 12.18 -1.40 -21.48
C LEU A 462 11.94 -0.60 -22.77
N PRO A 463 10.93 0.28 -22.81
CA PRO A 463 10.77 1.23 -23.90
C PRO A 463 11.93 2.24 -23.90
N PRO A 464 12.26 2.86 -25.05
CA PRO A 464 13.29 3.88 -25.10
C PRO A 464 12.90 5.13 -24.31
N ASP A 465 13.75 5.58 -23.39
CA ASP A 465 13.57 6.85 -22.69
C ASP A 465 14.65 7.88 -23.07
N PRO A 466 14.24 9.11 -23.49
CA PRO A 466 15.19 10.15 -23.86
C PRO A 466 16.12 10.61 -22.73
N ILE A 467 15.68 10.54 -21.46
CA ILE A 467 16.47 10.94 -20.29
C ILE A 467 17.69 10.03 -20.15
N GLN A 468 17.53 8.74 -20.43
CA GLN A 468 18.57 7.70 -20.33
C GLN A 468 19.66 7.82 -21.42
N THR A 469 19.51 8.73 -22.36
CA THR A 469 20.54 9.03 -23.37
C THR A 469 21.42 10.24 -23.02
N ILE A 470 21.12 10.93 -21.92
CA ILE A 470 21.82 12.16 -21.50
C ILE A 470 22.98 11.80 -20.57
N PRO A 471 24.25 12.03 -21.00
CA PRO A 471 25.40 11.44 -20.31
C PRO A 471 25.84 12.17 -19.01
N THR A 472 25.28 13.33 -18.70
CA THR A 472 25.68 14.08 -17.50
C THR A 472 24.50 14.25 -16.54
N TYR A 473 24.78 14.07 -15.25
CA TYR A 473 23.78 14.22 -14.19
C TYR A 473 23.02 15.56 -14.26
N ALA A 474 23.73 16.67 -14.34
CA ALA A 474 23.10 17.99 -14.33
C ALA A 474 22.15 18.20 -15.54
N ALA A 475 22.54 17.69 -16.73
CA ALA A 475 21.69 17.80 -17.91
C ALA A 475 20.49 16.84 -17.86
N ALA A 476 20.69 15.61 -17.36
CA ALA A 476 19.62 14.63 -17.19
C ALA A 476 18.60 15.10 -16.14
N LEU A 477 19.06 15.61 -14.99
CA LEU A 477 18.20 16.19 -13.97
C LEU A 477 17.39 17.38 -14.53
N ALA A 478 18.05 18.32 -15.23
CA ALA A 478 17.38 19.46 -15.81
C ALA A 478 16.37 19.06 -16.91
N ALA A 479 16.59 17.96 -17.61
CA ALA A 479 15.64 17.41 -18.57
C ALA A 479 14.45 16.73 -17.88
N PHE A 480 14.72 15.93 -16.87
CA PHE A 480 13.69 15.25 -16.07
C PHE A 480 12.76 16.26 -15.38
N GLU A 481 13.31 17.32 -14.79
CA GLU A 481 12.52 18.35 -14.11
C GLU A 481 11.62 19.18 -15.04
N LYS A 482 11.82 19.10 -16.35
CA LYS A 482 10.93 19.70 -17.36
C LYS A 482 9.78 18.79 -17.75
N LEU A 483 9.81 17.51 -17.38
CA LEU A 483 8.72 16.60 -17.67
C LEU A 483 7.43 17.08 -17.00
N PRO A 484 6.28 16.92 -17.64
CA PRO A 484 4.98 17.14 -17.01
C PRO A 484 4.83 16.30 -15.74
N GLN A 485 4.16 16.84 -14.72
CA GLN A 485 4.02 16.15 -13.44
C GLN A 485 3.17 14.89 -13.50
N VAL A 486 2.23 14.83 -14.45
CA VAL A 486 1.29 13.69 -14.56
C VAL A 486 1.47 13.02 -15.91
N ARG A 487 1.66 11.73 -15.88
CA ARG A 487 1.70 10.84 -17.04
C ARG A 487 0.59 9.82 -16.91
N VAL A 488 -0.25 9.71 -17.92
CA VAL A 488 -1.32 8.71 -17.98
C VAL A 488 -1.01 7.75 -19.13
N LEU A 489 -0.94 6.47 -18.78
CA LEU A 489 -0.73 5.37 -19.71
C LEU A 489 -2.09 4.77 -20.03
N PHE A 490 -2.49 4.82 -21.28
CA PHE A 490 -3.78 4.33 -21.76
C PHE A 490 -3.63 2.98 -22.47
N ASP A 491 -4.71 2.21 -22.45
CA ASP A 491 -4.78 0.93 -23.15
C ASP A 491 -3.64 -0.02 -22.76
N ASN A 492 -3.31 -0.11 -21.48
CA ASN A 492 -2.27 -1.01 -20.99
C ASN A 492 -2.64 -2.48 -21.33
N GLY A 493 -1.72 -3.18 -21.96
CA GLY A 493 -1.95 -4.49 -22.58
C GLY A 493 -2.21 -4.45 -24.09
N ALA A 494 -2.50 -3.28 -24.65
CA ALA A 494 -2.74 -3.09 -26.10
C ALA A 494 -1.51 -2.55 -26.85
N GLY A 495 -0.45 -2.15 -26.14
CA GLY A 495 0.80 -1.69 -26.72
C GLY A 495 1.66 -2.81 -27.29
N GLN A 496 2.77 -2.42 -27.89
CA GLN A 496 3.73 -3.35 -28.47
C GLN A 496 5.09 -3.20 -27.79
N SER A 497 5.77 -4.33 -27.58
CA SER A 497 7.16 -4.30 -27.17
C SER A 497 8.02 -3.51 -28.15
N PRO A 498 9.01 -2.74 -27.67
CA PRO A 498 9.99 -2.07 -28.54
C PRO A 498 10.72 -3.02 -29.50
N THR A 499 10.86 -4.28 -29.17
CA THR A 499 11.47 -5.32 -30.00
C THR A 499 10.49 -6.02 -30.91
N GLY A 500 9.17 -5.80 -30.75
CA GLY A 500 8.11 -6.49 -31.49
C GLY A 500 7.96 -7.99 -31.16
N THR A 501 8.54 -8.44 -30.05
CA THR A 501 8.54 -9.86 -29.63
C THR A 501 7.68 -10.15 -28.41
N ALA A 502 7.06 -9.13 -27.82
CA ALA A 502 6.14 -9.32 -26.70
C ALA A 502 4.82 -9.93 -27.15
N SER A 503 4.19 -10.70 -26.29
CA SER A 503 2.89 -11.27 -26.49
C SER A 503 1.78 -10.22 -26.44
N ALA A 504 0.65 -10.50 -27.08
CA ALA A 504 -0.53 -9.65 -26.96
C ALA A 504 -1.06 -9.68 -25.49
N GLY A 505 -1.29 -8.53 -24.91
CA GLY A 505 -1.67 -8.36 -23.51
C GLY A 505 -0.52 -8.08 -22.56
N ASP A 506 0.73 -8.10 -23.01
CA ASP A 506 1.88 -7.68 -22.21
C ASP A 506 1.73 -6.22 -21.74
N PRO A 507 2.33 -5.87 -20.57
CA PRO A 507 2.07 -4.59 -19.89
C PRO A 507 2.71 -3.38 -20.61
N TYR A 508 2.32 -3.14 -21.85
CA TYR A 508 2.68 -1.96 -22.61
C TYR A 508 1.44 -1.11 -22.91
N PRO A 509 1.50 0.22 -22.68
CA PRO A 509 0.38 1.09 -23.03
C PRO A 509 0.23 1.21 -24.54
N GLY A 510 -1.01 1.30 -25.02
CA GLY A 510 -1.29 1.60 -26.42
C GLY A 510 -0.88 3.03 -26.82
N PHE A 511 -1.01 3.96 -25.87
CA PHE A 511 -0.52 5.33 -25.99
C PHE A 511 -0.43 5.98 -24.60
N GLU A 512 0.17 7.18 -24.56
CA GLU A 512 0.25 7.97 -23.32
C GLU A 512 -0.14 9.43 -23.54
N ALA A 513 -0.56 10.08 -22.45
CA ALA A 513 -0.73 11.52 -22.41
C ALA A 513 -0.11 12.10 -21.14
N SER A 514 0.46 13.30 -21.26
CA SER A 514 1.11 13.97 -20.15
C SER A 514 0.45 15.31 -19.84
N PHE A 515 0.33 15.65 -18.55
CA PHE A 515 -0.35 16.84 -18.08
C PHE A 515 0.49 17.61 -17.06
N ALA A 516 0.34 18.93 -17.06
CA ALA A 516 1.18 19.80 -16.24
C ALA A 516 0.97 19.61 -14.72
N LYS A 517 -0.24 19.21 -14.30
CA LYS A 517 -0.60 19.02 -12.88
C LYS A 517 -1.87 18.19 -12.72
N TRP A 518 -2.10 17.74 -11.50
CA TRP A 518 -3.33 17.09 -11.06
C TRP A 518 -4.11 17.97 -10.06
N PRO A 519 -5.47 18.06 -10.12
CA PRO A 519 -6.33 17.55 -11.20
C PRO A 519 -5.99 18.20 -12.56
N ILE A 520 -6.31 17.50 -13.66
CA ILE A 520 -5.94 17.94 -15.02
C ILE A 520 -6.66 19.24 -15.36
N PRO A 521 -5.93 20.32 -15.74
CA PRO A 521 -6.56 21.58 -16.10
C PRO A 521 -7.41 21.47 -17.38
N GLY A 522 -8.59 22.10 -17.36
CA GLY A 522 -9.50 22.09 -18.49
C GLY A 522 -10.41 20.86 -18.56
N THR A 523 -10.34 19.97 -17.58
CA THR A 523 -11.31 18.86 -17.42
C THR A 523 -12.74 19.41 -17.37
N VAL A 524 -13.63 18.79 -18.14
CA VAL A 524 -15.06 19.14 -18.23
C VAL A 524 -15.89 18.07 -17.54
N ALA A 525 -16.70 18.46 -16.60
CA ALA A 525 -17.69 17.57 -15.98
C ALA A 525 -18.84 17.32 -16.98
N GLN A 526 -18.66 16.34 -17.85
CA GLN A 526 -19.68 15.99 -18.85
C GLN A 526 -20.79 15.16 -18.21
N ARG A 527 -22.02 15.56 -18.44
CA ARG A 527 -23.20 14.94 -17.85
C ARG A 527 -24.04 14.22 -18.92
N TRP A 528 -24.46 12.99 -18.60
CA TRP A 528 -25.44 12.22 -19.36
C TRP A 528 -26.60 11.85 -18.44
N TYR A 529 -27.82 12.15 -18.88
CA TYR A 529 -29.06 11.88 -18.13
C TYR A 529 -29.62 10.51 -18.49
N LEU A 530 -30.06 9.79 -17.46
CA LEU A 530 -30.81 8.55 -17.61
C LEU A 530 -32.16 8.85 -18.23
N GLY A 531 -32.58 8.00 -19.15
CA GLY A 531 -33.83 8.18 -19.90
C GLY A 531 -34.55 6.87 -20.23
N PRO A 532 -35.70 6.94 -20.89
CA PRO A 532 -36.53 5.79 -21.20
C PRO A 532 -35.77 4.76 -22.06
N ALA A 533 -36.15 3.50 -21.92
CA ALA A 533 -35.57 2.36 -22.65
C ALA A 533 -34.03 2.23 -22.45
N GLY A 534 -33.53 2.55 -21.25
CA GLY A 534 -32.11 2.40 -20.91
C GLY A 534 -31.18 3.34 -21.68
N THR A 535 -31.61 4.55 -21.98
CA THR A 535 -30.79 5.53 -22.72
C THR A 535 -30.03 6.48 -21.79
N LEU A 536 -28.82 6.89 -22.21
CA LEU A 536 -28.07 8.01 -21.67
C LEU A 536 -28.02 9.14 -22.70
N THR A 537 -28.44 10.35 -22.32
CA THR A 537 -28.51 11.51 -23.23
C THR A 537 -27.90 12.76 -22.59
N ASP A 538 -27.38 13.67 -23.39
CA ASP A 538 -26.79 14.95 -22.95
C ASP A 538 -27.84 15.97 -22.45
N THR A 539 -29.10 15.70 -22.64
CA THR A 539 -30.22 16.55 -22.19
C THR A 539 -31.17 15.78 -21.27
N PRO A 540 -31.76 16.45 -20.26
CA PRO A 540 -32.74 15.81 -19.38
C PRO A 540 -33.93 15.24 -20.16
N PRO A 541 -34.45 14.05 -19.79
CA PRO A 541 -35.59 13.45 -20.45
C PRO A 541 -36.81 14.32 -20.36
N ARG A 542 -37.60 14.43 -21.45
CA ARG A 542 -38.85 15.20 -21.48
C ARG A 542 -39.95 14.51 -20.72
N GLY A 543 -39.94 13.20 -20.65
CA GLY A 543 -40.87 12.37 -19.94
C GLY A 543 -40.44 12.03 -18.53
N HIS A 544 -41.21 11.21 -17.84
CA HIS A 544 -40.85 10.58 -16.57
C HIS A 544 -40.91 9.08 -16.72
N GLY A 545 -40.07 8.39 -15.97
CA GLY A 545 -40.05 6.93 -15.92
C GLY A 545 -39.39 6.45 -14.64
N VAL A 546 -39.59 5.15 -14.40
CA VAL A 546 -38.99 4.42 -13.28
C VAL A 546 -38.59 3.04 -13.80
N ASP A 547 -37.32 2.74 -13.72
CA ASP A 547 -36.80 1.41 -13.95
C ASP A 547 -36.50 0.72 -12.61
N GLY A 548 -36.66 -0.60 -12.54
CA GLY A 548 -36.51 -1.32 -11.29
C GLY A 548 -35.80 -2.65 -11.46
N TYR A 549 -35.17 -3.08 -10.37
CA TYR A 549 -34.53 -4.39 -10.29
C TYR A 549 -34.67 -4.95 -8.87
N THR A 550 -34.43 -6.26 -8.76
CA THR A 550 -34.30 -6.94 -7.47
C THR A 550 -32.83 -6.95 -7.06
N SER A 551 -32.50 -6.33 -5.95
CA SER A 551 -31.13 -6.32 -5.40
C SER A 551 -30.70 -7.76 -5.11
N ASN A 552 -29.59 -8.19 -5.69
CA ASN A 552 -29.06 -9.54 -5.52
C ASN A 552 -27.52 -9.54 -5.52
N ALA A 553 -26.94 -9.58 -4.36
CA ALA A 553 -25.50 -9.64 -4.14
C ALA A 553 -24.80 -10.85 -4.80
N LYS A 554 -25.55 -11.91 -5.04
CA LYS A 554 -25.07 -13.17 -5.67
C LYS A 554 -25.34 -13.26 -7.16
N ALA A 555 -25.78 -12.15 -7.77
CA ALA A 555 -26.10 -12.13 -9.21
C ALA A 555 -24.88 -12.40 -10.10
N LEU A 556 -23.72 -11.88 -9.71
CA LEU A 556 -22.44 -12.21 -10.33
C LEU A 556 -21.52 -12.88 -9.30
N PRO A 557 -20.85 -13.98 -9.68
CA PRO A 557 -19.90 -14.63 -8.78
C PRO A 557 -18.70 -13.71 -8.50
N LEU A 558 -18.06 -13.94 -7.36
CA LEU A 558 -16.79 -13.32 -7.06
C LEU A 558 -15.76 -13.73 -8.10
N THR A 559 -14.97 -12.76 -8.53
CA THR A 559 -13.77 -13.01 -9.30
C THR A 559 -12.60 -13.07 -8.32
N ASP A 560 -11.94 -14.21 -8.24
CA ASP A 560 -10.77 -14.38 -7.39
C ASP A 560 -9.59 -14.95 -8.20
N PHE A 561 -8.41 -14.92 -7.62
CA PHE A 561 -7.18 -15.44 -8.20
C PHE A 561 -6.91 -16.91 -7.79
N GLY A 562 -7.91 -17.64 -7.36
CA GLY A 562 -7.78 -18.97 -6.76
C GLY A 562 -7.41 -18.85 -5.27
N ASP A 563 -6.51 -19.69 -4.78
CA ASP A 563 -6.14 -19.73 -3.36
C ASP A 563 -5.31 -18.52 -2.90
N SER A 564 -5.03 -17.56 -3.78
CA SER A 564 -4.23 -16.39 -3.46
C SER A 564 -5.12 -15.14 -3.38
N THR A 565 -5.35 -14.69 -2.15
CA THR A 565 -5.96 -13.38 -1.86
C THR A 565 -4.97 -12.22 -2.03
N GLY A 566 -3.85 -12.44 -2.74
CA GLY A 566 -2.72 -11.54 -2.78
C GLY A 566 -1.70 -11.76 -1.65
N GLY A 567 -2.01 -12.58 -0.65
CA GLY A 567 -1.12 -12.87 0.47
C GLY A 567 -0.01 -13.88 0.16
N GLY A 568 -0.11 -14.59 -0.95
CA GLY A 568 0.87 -15.60 -1.38
C GLY A 568 2.04 -15.08 -2.20
N GLY A 569 2.23 -13.80 -2.23
CA GLY A 569 3.20 -13.11 -3.05
C GLY A 569 2.48 -12.15 -3.99
N LEU A 570 2.89 -10.91 -3.94
CA LEU A 570 2.49 -9.82 -4.83
C LEU A 570 2.55 -10.21 -6.31
N TRP A 571 3.25 -11.28 -6.58
CA TRP A 571 3.69 -11.75 -7.87
C TRP A 571 3.04 -13.08 -8.31
N GLY A 572 2.13 -13.63 -7.52
CA GLY A 572 1.51 -14.91 -7.82
C GLY A 572 0.77 -14.92 -9.15
N ASN A 573 -0.34 -15.62 -9.24
CA ASN A 573 -1.10 -15.74 -10.50
C ASN A 573 -1.80 -14.43 -10.95
N ALA A 574 -1.67 -13.34 -10.20
CA ALA A 574 -2.33 -12.06 -10.51
C ALA A 574 -1.92 -11.48 -11.86
N SER A 575 -0.64 -11.60 -12.26
CA SER A 575 -0.15 -11.12 -13.56
C SER A 575 -0.68 -11.94 -14.76
N GLN A 576 -1.06 -13.18 -14.52
CA GLN A 576 -1.63 -14.09 -15.53
C GLN A 576 -3.14 -14.20 -15.42
N TRP A 577 -3.73 -13.54 -14.43
CA TRP A 577 -5.16 -13.55 -14.24
C TRP A 577 -5.87 -12.88 -15.41
N GLN A 578 -7.00 -13.44 -15.85
CA GLN A 578 -7.78 -12.91 -16.95
C GLN A 578 -9.10 -12.35 -16.45
N TRP A 579 -9.37 -11.11 -16.78
CA TRP A 579 -10.64 -10.46 -16.49
C TRP A 579 -11.75 -11.09 -17.33
N LYS A 580 -12.78 -11.65 -16.66
CA LYS A 580 -13.94 -12.26 -17.32
C LYS A 580 -15.16 -11.38 -17.11
N TRP A 581 -15.30 -10.38 -17.95
CA TRP A 581 -16.46 -9.49 -17.91
C TRP A 581 -17.77 -10.25 -18.14
N GLN A 582 -18.79 -9.96 -17.33
CA GLN A 582 -20.14 -10.48 -17.47
C GLN A 582 -21.16 -9.39 -17.12
N GLN A 583 -22.25 -9.33 -17.92
CA GLN A 583 -23.39 -8.49 -17.57
C GLN A 583 -24.22 -9.15 -16.46
N ASN A 584 -24.85 -8.31 -15.65
CA ASN A 584 -25.79 -8.77 -14.64
C ASN A 584 -26.94 -9.57 -15.29
N PRO A 585 -27.40 -10.66 -14.68
CA PRO A 585 -28.61 -11.38 -15.13
C PRO A 585 -29.82 -10.45 -15.16
N ALA A 586 -30.73 -10.70 -16.10
CA ALA A 586 -31.95 -9.90 -16.27
C ALA A 586 -32.76 -9.79 -14.96
N GLY A 587 -33.17 -8.58 -14.61
CA GLY A 587 -33.97 -8.31 -13.41
C GLY A 587 -33.14 -8.12 -12.13
N THR A 588 -31.79 -8.26 -12.18
CA THR A 588 -30.89 -8.02 -11.05
C THR A 588 -30.12 -6.69 -11.15
N ALA A 589 -30.30 -5.97 -12.24
CA ALA A 589 -29.71 -4.65 -12.48
C ALA A 589 -30.57 -3.84 -13.45
N VAL A 590 -30.34 -2.54 -13.50
CA VAL A 590 -30.76 -1.65 -14.59
C VAL A 590 -29.52 -1.06 -15.25
N ALA A 591 -29.58 -0.85 -16.56
CA ALA A 591 -28.45 -0.33 -17.33
C ALA A 591 -28.89 0.72 -18.33
N TYR A 592 -28.01 1.70 -18.57
CA TYR A 592 -28.24 2.83 -19.46
C TYR A 592 -27.05 3.02 -20.38
N LEU A 593 -27.32 3.33 -21.65
CA LEU A 593 -26.33 3.31 -22.73
C LEU A 593 -26.43 4.59 -23.56
N THR A 594 -25.30 5.21 -23.88
CA THR A 594 -25.28 6.37 -24.80
C THR A 594 -25.64 5.93 -26.23
N ALA A 595 -26.00 6.88 -27.10
CA ALA A 595 -25.83 6.69 -28.53
C ALA A 595 -24.35 6.48 -28.85
N PRO A 596 -24.00 5.91 -30.03
CA PRO A 596 -22.61 5.84 -30.46
C PRO A 596 -21.93 7.20 -30.35
N LEU A 597 -20.76 7.25 -29.72
CA LEU A 597 -19.98 8.48 -29.57
C LEU A 597 -19.55 8.99 -30.95
N LYS A 598 -19.70 10.29 -31.14
CA LYS A 598 -19.33 10.94 -32.41
C LYS A 598 -17.84 11.18 -32.55
N HIS A 599 -17.15 11.30 -31.42
CA HIS A 599 -15.72 11.60 -31.31
C HIS A 599 -15.14 10.76 -30.18
N ASP A 600 -13.84 10.53 -30.25
CA ASP A 600 -13.10 9.95 -29.14
C ASP A 600 -13.32 10.82 -27.88
N THR A 601 -13.60 10.16 -26.76
CA THR A 601 -13.90 10.83 -25.50
C THR A 601 -12.95 10.29 -24.44
N THR A 602 -11.93 11.07 -24.10
CA THR A 602 -10.97 10.69 -23.06
C THR A 602 -11.47 11.16 -21.71
N VAL A 603 -11.55 10.25 -20.76
CA VAL A 603 -11.94 10.48 -19.38
C VAL A 603 -10.74 10.21 -18.48
N VAL A 604 -10.39 11.17 -17.60
CA VAL A 604 -9.32 11.00 -16.61
C VAL A 604 -9.71 11.68 -15.30
N GLY A 605 -9.88 10.92 -14.24
CA GLY A 605 -10.25 11.43 -12.93
C GLY A 605 -11.40 10.67 -12.26
N ALA A 606 -11.92 11.20 -11.16
CA ALA A 606 -13.11 10.68 -10.49
C ALA A 606 -14.38 11.07 -11.25
N GLY A 607 -15.37 10.17 -11.26
CA GLY A 607 -16.70 10.40 -11.77
C GLY A 607 -17.78 10.19 -10.71
N ALA A 608 -19.04 10.41 -11.06
CA ALA A 608 -20.15 10.18 -10.14
C ALA A 608 -21.45 9.81 -10.86
N LEU A 609 -22.24 8.96 -10.21
CA LEU A 609 -23.61 8.66 -10.63
C LEU A 609 -24.61 9.28 -9.64
N TYR A 610 -25.41 10.22 -10.09
CA TYR A 610 -26.46 10.87 -9.32
C TYR A 610 -27.81 10.22 -9.62
N LEU A 611 -28.46 9.66 -8.62
CA LEU A 611 -29.67 8.88 -8.76
C LEU A 611 -30.79 9.41 -7.89
N TRP A 612 -32.03 9.24 -8.34
CA TRP A 612 -33.21 9.25 -7.51
C TRP A 612 -33.64 7.81 -7.25
N VAL A 613 -33.46 7.35 -6.00
CA VAL A 613 -33.60 5.96 -5.60
C VAL A 613 -34.77 5.78 -4.65
N ARG A 614 -35.52 4.69 -4.82
CA ARG A 614 -36.48 4.16 -3.86
C ARG A 614 -36.16 2.69 -3.61
N SER A 615 -36.19 2.28 -2.36
CA SER A 615 -36.05 0.87 -1.94
C SER A 615 -37.29 0.38 -1.21
N SER A 616 -37.57 -0.92 -1.29
CA SER A 616 -38.60 -1.59 -0.47
C SER A 616 -38.11 -1.86 0.97
N THR A 617 -36.80 -1.74 1.22
CA THR A 617 -36.16 -1.93 2.51
C THR A 617 -35.70 -0.59 3.10
N PRO A 618 -35.51 -0.49 4.43
CA PRO A 618 -35.03 0.75 5.07
C PRO A 618 -33.62 1.15 4.65
N ASP A 619 -32.84 0.24 4.07
CA ASP A 619 -31.52 0.48 3.52
C ASP A 619 -31.26 -0.45 2.35
N VAL A 620 -30.30 -0.08 1.48
CA VAL A 620 -29.84 -0.88 0.35
C VAL A 620 -28.46 -0.44 -0.09
N ASP A 621 -27.63 -1.39 -0.43
CA ASP A 621 -26.29 -1.12 -0.96
C ASP A 621 -26.36 -1.10 -2.50
N LEU A 622 -25.73 -0.09 -3.09
CA LEU A 622 -25.74 0.19 -4.52
C LEU A 622 -24.31 0.15 -5.07
N GLN A 623 -24.17 -0.48 -6.24
CA GLN A 623 -22.97 -0.42 -7.06
C GLN A 623 -23.31 0.21 -8.40
N ALA A 624 -22.47 1.13 -8.85
CA ALA A 624 -22.42 1.61 -10.22
C ALA A 624 -21.22 0.98 -10.92
N THR A 625 -21.41 0.47 -12.13
CA THR A 625 -20.33 -0.04 -12.97
C THR A 625 -20.38 0.68 -14.31
N VAL A 626 -19.27 1.34 -14.68
CA VAL A 626 -19.10 1.96 -15.99
C VAL A 626 -18.34 1.01 -16.90
N SER A 627 -18.76 0.90 -18.15
CA SER A 627 -18.15 0.07 -19.17
C SER A 627 -18.20 0.75 -20.55
N GLU A 628 -17.31 0.34 -21.45
CA GLU A 628 -17.34 0.67 -22.85
C GLU A 628 -17.99 -0.46 -23.64
N VAL A 629 -18.88 -0.13 -24.55
CA VAL A 629 -19.48 -1.08 -25.49
C VAL A 629 -19.08 -0.70 -26.91
N ASP A 630 -18.27 -1.53 -27.52
CA ASP A 630 -17.76 -1.36 -28.88
C ASP A 630 -18.83 -1.51 -29.96
N PRO A 631 -18.58 -1.04 -31.20
CA PRO A 631 -19.53 -1.19 -32.30
C PRO A 631 -19.89 -2.63 -32.65
N ASP A 632 -19.04 -3.60 -32.35
CA ASP A 632 -19.31 -5.05 -32.55
C ASP A 632 -20.08 -5.69 -31.39
N GLY A 633 -20.36 -4.90 -30.31
CA GLY A 633 -21.10 -5.33 -29.14
C GLY A 633 -20.25 -5.94 -28.03
N HIS A 634 -18.94 -5.97 -28.16
CA HIS A 634 -18.06 -6.35 -27.08
C HIS A 634 -18.09 -5.26 -25.98
N GLU A 635 -18.06 -5.68 -24.71
CA GLU A 635 -18.12 -4.79 -23.58
C GLU A 635 -16.89 -4.96 -22.69
N THR A 636 -16.21 -3.87 -22.39
CA THR A 636 -15.03 -3.80 -21.53
C THR A 636 -15.36 -3.05 -20.26
N PHE A 637 -14.98 -3.59 -19.10
CA PHE A 637 -15.06 -2.92 -17.82
C PHE A 637 -14.17 -1.67 -17.80
N VAL A 638 -14.64 -0.61 -17.15
CA VAL A 638 -13.86 0.61 -16.95
C VAL A 638 -13.72 0.92 -15.46
N GLN A 639 -14.82 1.12 -14.72
CA GLN A 639 -14.70 1.47 -13.31
C GLN A 639 -15.98 1.17 -12.50
N ASN A 640 -15.80 1.02 -11.19
CA ASN A 640 -16.86 0.85 -10.21
C ASN A 640 -16.98 2.04 -9.25
N GLY A 641 -18.14 2.10 -8.59
CA GLY A 641 -18.37 2.94 -7.42
C GLY A 641 -19.46 2.35 -6.53
N TRP A 642 -19.45 2.68 -5.26
CA TRP A 642 -20.35 2.09 -4.26
C TRP A 642 -20.94 3.13 -3.32
N ILE A 643 -22.12 2.86 -2.79
CA ILE A 643 -22.71 3.60 -1.69
C ILE A 643 -23.75 2.76 -0.96
N ARG A 644 -23.74 2.78 0.35
CA ARG A 644 -24.89 2.40 1.17
C ARG A 644 -25.90 3.54 1.15
N ALA A 645 -27.15 3.31 0.76
CA ALA A 645 -28.11 4.38 0.51
C ALA A 645 -28.43 5.21 1.76
N SER A 646 -28.28 4.68 2.96
CA SER A 646 -28.38 5.42 4.20
C SER A 646 -27.24 6.43 4.43
N GLU A 647 -26.07 6.23 3.80
CA GLU A 647 -24.90 7.11 3.87
C GLU A 647 -24.90 8.24 2.81
N ARG A 648 -26.04 8.49 2.16
CA ARG A 648 -26.20 9.41 1.02
C ARG A 648 -25.95 10.90 1.35
N LYS A 649 -25.86 11.29 2.62
CA LYS A 649 -25.61 12.68 2.98
C LYS A 649 -24.20 13.07 2.60
N LEU A 650 -24.07 14.05 1.71
CA LEU A 650 -22.76 14.56 1.30
C LEU A 650 -22.17 15.45 2.39
N ALA A 651 -20.87 15.38 2.56
CA ALA A 651 -20.09 16.24 3.42
C ALA A 651 -20.14 17.69 2.93
N THR A 652 -20.09 18.64 3.87
CA THR A 652 -20.00 20.06 3.60
C THR A 652 -18.68 20.60 4.15
N GLY A 653 -17.93 21.33 3.33
CA GLY A 653 -16.60 21.82 3.71
C GLY A 653 -15.50 20.84 3.37
N SER A 654 -14.30 21.08 3.90
CA SER A 654 -13.07 20.29 3.62
C SER A 654 -12.71 19.29 4.70
N ASP A 655 -13.42 19.29 5.84
CA ASP A 655 -13.20 18.32 6.93
C ASP A 655 -13.94 17.02 6.58
N THR A 656 -13.38 16.26 5.67
CA THR A 656 -13.94 15.02 5.13
C THR A 656 -12.88 13.93 5.20
N MET A 657 -13.28 12.69 5.02
CA MET A 657 -12.36 11.55 4.94
C MET A 657 -11.31 11.68 3.82
N LEU A 658 -11.55 12.56 2.83
CA LEU A 658 -10.61 12.83 1.73
C LEU A 658 -9.93 14.22 1.87
N ALA A 659 -10.05 14.88 3.02
CA ALA A 659 -9.43 16.18 3.31
C ALA A 659 -9.69 17.27 2.23
N GLN A 660 -10.87 17.20 1.56
CA GLN A 660 -11.29 18.12 0.49
C GLN A 660 -12.81 18.26 0.43
N PRO A 661 -13.35 19.32 -0.17
CA PRO A 661 -14.78 19.49 -0.32
C PRO A 661 -15.35 18.61 -1.43
N SER A 662 -16.62 18.19 -1.26
CA SER A 662 -17.38 17.54 -2.34
C SER A 662 -17.44 18.41 -3.60
N THR A 663 -17.27 17.79 -4.75
CA THR A 663 -17.43 18.41 -6.07
C THR A 663 -18.50 17.68 -6.89
N LEU A 664 -18.79 18.19 -8.09
CA LEU A 664 -19.68 17.49 -9.01
C LEU A 664 -19.10 16.19 -9.56
N LEU A 665 -17.79 16.12 -9.69
CA LEU A 665 -17.07 14.92 -10.18
C LEU A 665 -16.78 13.96 -9.04
N GLU A 666 -16.63 14.48 -7.82
CA GLU A 666 -16.25 13.71 -6.65
C GLU A 666 -17.14 14.10 -5.46
N PRO A 667 -18.37 13.59 -5.42
CA PRO A 667 -19.23 13.75 -4.25
C PRO A 667 -18.70 12.90 -3.10
N ILE A 668 -18.40 13.52 -1.96
CA ILE A 668 -17.88 12.83 -0.78
C ILE A 668 -19.00 12.64 0.23
N PRO A 669 -19.49 11.42 0.47
CA PRO A 669 -20.43 11.16 1.56
C PRO A 669 -19.78 11.48 2.91
N SER A 670 -20.57 11.98 3.87
CA SER A 670 -20.03 12.38 5.17
C SER A 670 -19.52 11.20 6.00
N MET A 671 -20.10 10.04 5.79
CA MET A 671 -19.83 8.79 6.53
C MET A 671 -19.91 8.95 8.06
N LEU A 672 -20.51 10.02 8.56
CA LEU A 672 -20.69 10.25 10.00
C LEU A 672 -21.89 9.45 10.52
N ALA A 673 -21.73 8.76 11.64
CA ALA A 673 -22.83 8.02 12.29
C ALA A 673 -24.08 8.88 12.55
N SER A 674 -23.88 10.19 12.81
CA SER A 674 -24.99 11.15 13.00
C SER A 674 -25.73 11.48 11.72
N ASP A 675 -25.18 11.20 10.57
CA ASP A 675 -25.69 11.57 9.25
C ASP A 675 -26.41 10.43 8.52
N VAL A 676 -26.42 9.26 9.12
CA VAL A 676 -27.12 8.08 8.60
C VAL A 676 -28.62 8.35 8.47
N GLN A 677 -29.16 8.16 7.29
CA GLN A 677 -30.57 8.44 6.97
C GLN A 677 -31.23 7.23 6.32
N PRO A 678 -32.06 6.48 7.03
CA PRO A 678 -32.80 5.36 6.43
C PRO A 678 -33.59 5.79 5.19
N MET A 679 -33.79 4.87 4.26
CA MET A 679 -34.63 5.09 3.08
C MET A 679 -36.08 5.32 3.49
N PRO A 680 -36.76 6.37 2.97
CA PRO A 680 -38.13 6.61 3.28
C PRO A 680 -39.05 5.54 2.66
N LYS A 681 -40.06 5.12 3.36
CA LYS A 681 -41.03 4.18 2.86
C LYS A 681 -41.79 4.78 1.63
N ASN A 682 -41.63 4.13 0.49
CA ASN A 682 -42.28 4.52 -0.79
C ASN A 682 -41.85 5.88 -1.38
N GLY A 683 -40.81 6.54 -0.85
CA GLY A 683 -40.29 7.81 -1.36
C GLY A 683 -39.03 7.66 -2.18
N PHE A 684 -38.84 8.50 -3.21
CA PHE A 684 -37.54 8.64 -3.88
C PHE A 684 -36.71 9.67 -3.13
N VAL A 685 -35.41 9.35 -2.99
CA VAL A 685 -34.40 10.26 -2.41
C VAL A 685 -33.22 10.38 -3.37
N PRO A 686 -32.51 11.52 -3.36
CA PRO A 686 -31.27 11.65 -4.12
C PRO A 686 -30.17 10.85 -3.44
N VAL A 687 -29.40 10.10 -4.25
CA VAL A 687 -28.23 9.35 -3.84
C VAL A 687 -27.13 9.63 -4.86
N ALA A 688 -25.94 10.01 -4.41
CA ALA A 688 -24.76 10.12 -5.24
C ALA A 688 -23.85 8.92 -4.98
N ILE A 689 -23.45 8.22 -6.03
CA ILE A 689 -22.47 7.15 -5.97
C ILE A 689 -21.15 7.72 -6.50
N PRO A 690 -20.13 7.94 -5.67
CA PRO A 690 -18.80 8.27 -6.15
C PRO A 690 -18.23 7.08 -6.92
N LEU A 691 -17.69 7.33 -8.11
CA LEU A 691 -16.92 6.34 -8.85
C LEU A 691 -15.46 6.47 -8.46
N PHE A 692 -14.73 5.36 -8.46
CA PHE A 692 -13.27 5.41 -8.35
C PHE A 692 -12.69 6.11 -9.58
N TYR A 693 -11.43 6.49 -9.51
CA TYR A 693 -10.74 7.19 -10.59
C TYR A 693 -10.60 6.28 -11.81
N GLU A 694 -10.70 6.86 -12.99
CA GLU A 694 -10.50 6.18 -14.26
C GLU A 694 -9.58 6.97 -15.18
N GLY A 695 -8.91 6.29 -16.10
CA GLY A 695 -8.17 6.86 -17.22
C GLY A 695 -8.44 6.03 -18.45
N HIS A 696 -9.51 6.38 -19.20
CA HIS A 696 -10.01 5.60 -20.31
C HIS A 696 -10.31 6.46 -21.52
N ALA A 697 -10.02 5.95 -22.71
CA ALA A 697 -10.31 6.61 -23.98
C ALA A 697 -11.43 5.86 -24.73
N TYR A 698 -12.67 6.28 -24.54
CA TYR A 698 -13.80 5.78 -25.29
C TYR A 698 -13.68 6.21 -26.76
N ARG A 699 -13.66 5.25 -27.68
CA ARG A 699 -13.47 5.52 -29.12
C ARG A 699 -14.75 6.02 -29.78
N ALA A 700 -14.59 6.79 -30.85
CA ALA A 700 -15.71 7.15 -31.73
C ALA A 700 -16.41 5.89 -32.27
N GLY A 701 -17.74 5.83 -32.13
CA GLY A 701 -18.55 4.67 -32.51
C GLY A 701 -18.85 3.74 -31.34
N SER A 702 -18.04 3.73 -30.26
CA SER A 702 -18.38 3.00 -29.05
C SER A 702 -19.45 3.73 -28.22
N ARG A 703 -19.89 3.13 -27.12
CA ARG A 703 -20.91 3.66 -26.24
C ARG A 703 -20.46 3.54 -24.79
N ILE A 704 -20.79 4.54 -23.99
CA ILE A 704 -20.64 4.50 -22.54
C ILE A 704 -21.87 3.80 -21.98
N ARG A 705 -21.67 2.80 -21.15
CA ARG A 705 -22.72 2.13 -20.40
C ARG A 705 -22.52 2.34 -18.92
N VAL A 706 -23.62 2.57 -18.17
CA VAL A 706 -23.63 2.50 -16.71
C VAL A 706 -24.65 1.47 -16.27
N THR A 707 -24.23 0.55 -15.40
CA THR A 707 -25.07 -0.48 -14.78
C THR A 707 -25.21 -0.16 -13.30
N ILE A 708 -26.42 -0.29 -12.76
CA ILE A 708 -26.74 -0.11 -11.34
C ILE A 708 -27.28 -1.44 -10.81
N ALA A 709 -26.61 -1.98 -9.80
CA ALA A 709 -26.90 -3.29 -9.22
C ALA A 709 -26.62 -3.28 -7.69
N ALA A 710 -26.83 -4.42 -7.04
CA ALA A 710 -26.17 -4.68 -5.75
C ALA A 710 -24.65 -4.80 -5.94
N PRO A 711 -23.83 -4.49 -4.93
CA PRO A 711 -22.40 -4.83 -4.93
C PRO A 711 -22.20 -6.30 -5.30
N ASN A 712 -21.23 -6.58 -6.15
CA ASN A 712 -21.05 -7.91 -6.75
C ASN A 712 -19.57 -8.16 -7.12
N GLY A 713 -19.30 -9.27 -7.80
CA GLY A 713 -17.96 -9.73 -8.14
C GLY A 713 -17.28 -9.04 -9.34
N THR A 714 -17.75 -7.88 -9.81
CA THR A 714 -17.09 -7.15 -10.91
C THR A 714 -15.75 -6.53 -10.50
N GLN A 715 -15.56 -6.22 -9.22
CA GLN A 715 -14.24 -5.88 -8.68
C GLN A 715 -13.55 -7.16 -8.22
N PRO A 716 -12.42 -7.55 -8.82
CA PRO A 716 -11.73 -8.78 -8.45
C PRO A 716 -11.31 -8.78 -6.98
N VAL A 717 -11.35 -9.94 -6.36
CA VAL A 717 -11.02 -10.25 -4.97
C VAL A 717 -11.78 -9.42 -3.91
N TRP A 718 -12.71 -8.53 -4.32
CA TRP A 718 -13.56 -7.79 -3.41
C TRP A 718 -14.87 -8.53 -3.17
N SER A 719 -15.33 -8.54 -1.94
CA SER A 719 -16.66 -8.94 -1.52
C SER A 719 -17.17 -7.99 -0.44
N PHE A 720 -18.48 -8.00 -0.21
CA PHE A 720 -19.10 -6.94 0.58
C PHE A 720 -19.98 -7.47 1.69
N GLY A 721 -19.92 -6.82 2.85
CA GLY A 721 -20.82 -7.04 3.97
C GLY A 721 -22.14 -6.28 3.78
N GLU A 722 -22.97 -6.76 2.89
CA GLU A 722 -24.20 -6.09 2.43
C GLU A 722 -25.32 -6.10 3.46
N THR A 723 -26.17 -5.05 3.41
CA THR A 723 -27.34 -4.91 4.27
C THR A 723 -28.50 -5.82 3.85
N GLU A 724 -28.57 -6.23 2.58
CA GLU A 724 -29.65 -7.06 2.01
C GLU A 724 -29.06 -8.20 1.15
N PRO A 725 -28.37 -9.15 1.79
CA PRO A 725 -27.73 -10.27 1.06
C PRO A 725 -28.72 -11.32 0.57
N ALA A 726 -30.01 -11.25 0.98
CA ALA A 726 -31.03 -12.23 0.64
C ALA A 726 -31.57 -12.08 -0.79
N GLY A 727 -31.31 -10.95 -1.46
CA GLY A 727 -31.76 -10.70 -2.82
C GLY A 727 -33.26 -10.43 -2.92
N THR A 728 -33.85 -9.74 -1.96
CA THR A 728 -35.29 -9.48 -1.90
C THR A 728 -35.68 -8.02 -2.04
N ALA A 729 -34.76 -7.08 -1.82
CA ALA A 729 -35.03 -5.65 -1.92
C ALA A 729 -35.37 -5.26 -3.36
N GLN A 730 -36.52 -4.57 -3.52
CA GLN A 730 -36.91 -3.98 -4.79
C GLN A 730 -36.39 -2.57 -4.87
N VAL A 731 -35.49 -2.31 -5.81
CA VAL A 731 -34.87 -1.00 -6.05
C VAL A 731 -35.48 -0.38 -7.29
N ALA A 732 -35.82 0.90 -7.20
CA ALA A 732 -36.37 1.66 -8.31
C ALA A 732 -35.56 2.93 -8.53
N ILE A 733 -35.19 3.21 -9.78
CA ILE A 733 -34.46 4.41 -10.23
C ILE A 733 -35.42 5.26 -11.06
N ALA A 734 -35.64 6.51 -10.60
CA ALA A 734 -36.50 7.45 -11.34
C ALA A 734 -35.66 8.35 -12.27
N PHE A 735 -36.27 8.73 -13.38
CA PHE A 735 -35.73 9.73 -14.28
C PHE A 735 -36.83 10.66 -14.80
N SER A 736 -36.62 11.96 -14.63
CA SER A 736 -37.50 13.02 -15.11
C SER A 736 -36.80 14.36 -15.00
N ARG A 737 -37.47 15.47 -15.39
CA ARG A 737 -36.94 16.80 -15.13
C ARG A 737 -36.86 17.16 -13.64
N GLN A 738 -37.78 16.62 -12.83
CA GLN A 738 -37.82 16.85 -11.38
C GLN A 738 -36.92 15.89 -10.61
N MET A 739 -36.64 14.73 -11.17
CA MET A 739 -35.78 13.70 -10.61
C MET A 739 -34.70 13.32 -11.66
N PRO A 740 -33.74 14.21 -11.95
CA PRO A 740 -32.79 14.05 -13.06
C PRO A 740 -31.62 13.12 -12.65
N SER A 741 -31.86 11.81 -12.72
CA SER A 741 -30.75 10.85 -12.55
C SER A 741 -29.74 10.97 -13.71
N SER A 742 -28.45 10.93 -13.43
CA SER A 742 -27.40 11.21 -14.42
C SER A 742 -26.04 10.67 -14.03
N LEU A 743 -25.26 10.24 -15.04
CA LEU A 743 -23.83 9.98 -14.96
C LEU A 743 -23.04 11.27 -15.23
N VAL A 744 -21.97 11.52 -14.48
CA VAL A 744 -21.04 12.65 -14.69
C VAL A 744 -19.62 12.10 -14.72
N LEU A 745 -18.91 12.35 -15.83
CA LEU A 745 -17.52 11.88 -16.00
C LEU A 745 -16.58 13.05 -16.30
N PRO A 746 -15.29 12.95 -15.90
CA PRO A 746 -14.26 13.98 -16.09
C PRO A 746 -13.65 13.91 -17.51
N VAL A 747 -14.30 14.49 -18.48
CA VAL A 747 -13.80 14.52 -19.88
C VAL A 747 -12.63 15.48 -20.00
N VAL A 748 -11.51 14.99 -20.52
CA VAL A 748 -10.30 15.77 -20.80
C VAL A 748 -10.20 16.04 -22.30
N PRO A 749 -10.48 17.26 -22.75
CA PRO A 749 -10.42 17.57 -24.17
C PRO A 749 -8.99 17.67 -24.68
N GLY A 750 -8.80 17.41 -25.99
CA GLY A 750 -7.54 17.62 -26.70
C GLY A 750 -6.50 16.51 -26.54
N VAL A 751 -6.85 15.39 -25.93
CA VAL A 751 -5.99 14.19 -25.93
C VAL A 751 -6.02 13.56 -27.32
N SER A 752 -4.84 13.30 -27.88
CA SER A 752 -4.72 12.63 -29.18
C SER A 752 -4.83 11.12 -28.98
N VAL A 753 -5.93 10.54 -29.42
CA VAL A 753 -6.20 9.10 -29.33
C VAL A 753 -5.81 8.45 -30.66
N PRO A 754 -5.07 7.33 -30.66
CA PRO A 754 -4.77 6.57 -31.89
C PRO A 754 -6.03 6.14 -32.62
N THR A 755 -6.00 6.18 -33.95
CA THR A 755 -7.13 5.78 -34.78
C THR A 755 -7.43 4.28 -34.69
N GLY A 756 -8.69 3.95 -34.52
CA GLY A 756 -9.17 2.56 -34.45
C GLY A 756 -9.24 2.02 -33.01
N PHE A 757 -9.78 0.82 -32.92
CA PHE A 757 -9.86 0.10 -31.66
C PHE A 757 -8.54 -0.63 -31.39
N PRO A 758 -8.10 -0.71 -30.14
CA PRO A 758 -6.89 -1.45 -29.80
C PRO A 758 -7.07 -2.96 -30.09
N ALA A 759 -5.97 -3.63 -30.45
CA ALA A 759 -5.97 -5.07 -30.72
C ALA A 759 -6.35 -5.90 -29.48
N CYS A 760 -5.93 -5.44 -28.30
CA CYS A 760 -6.39 -5.94 -27.04
C CYS A 760 -7.35 -4.93 -26.41
N PRO A 761 -8.27 -5.35 -25.53
CA PRO A 761 -9.09 -4.42 -24.75
C PRO A 761 -8.21 -3.42 -23.98
N SER A 762 -8.74 -2.23 -23.73
CA SER A 762 -8.07 -1.21 -22.93
C SER A 762 -8.14 -1.48 -21.42
N LEU A 763 -8.19 -2.74 -21.05
CA LEU A 763 -8.14 -3.25 -19.71
C LEU A 763 -7.08 -4.36 -19.64
N ARG A 764 -6.03 -4.14 -18.89
CA ARG A 764 -5.01 -5.15 -18.62
C ARG A 764 -5.67 -6.41 -18.05
N ASN A 765 -5.22 -7.57 -18.49
CA ASN A 765 -5.75 -8.88 -18.11
C ASN A 765 -7.14 -9.24 -18.69
N GLU A 766 -7.75 -8.41 -19.51
CA GLU A 766 -8.87 -8.86 -20.36
C GLU A 766 -8.32 -9.60 -21.58
N PRO A 767 -8.86 -10.76 -21.97
CA PRO A 767 -8.33 -11.54 -23.10
C PRO A 767 -8.32 -10.73 -24.39
N CYS A 768 -7.17 -10.69 -25.07
CA CYS A 768 -7.07 -10.09 -26.39
C CYS A 768 -7.93 -10.83 -27.41
N ARG A 769 -8.56 -10.08 -28.27
CA ARG A 769 -9.38 -10.64 -29.36
C ARG A 769 -8.49 -11.16 -30.47
N ALA A 770 -8.84 -12.32 -31.03
CA ALA A 770 -8.29 -12.71 -32.31
C ALA A 770 -8.74 -11.66 -33.35
N TYR A 771 -7.80 -10.93 -33.94
CA TYR A 771 -8.10 -9.93 -34.97
C TYR A 771 -8.74 -10.62 -36.18
N VAL A 772 -10.02 -10.46 -36.37
CA VAL A 772 -10.71 -10.79 -37.61
C VAL A 772 -10.71 -9.50 -38.43
N PRO A 773 -9.91 -9.38 -39.52
CA PRO A 773 -9.96 -8.21 -40.38
C PRO A 773 -11.39 -8.05 -40.89
N MET A 774 -12.04 -6.92 -40.58
CA MET A 774 -13.31 -6.61 -41.21
C MET A 774 -13.09 -6.55 -42.71
N ALA A 775 -13.72 -7.48 -43.43
CA ALA A 775 -13.77 -7.41 -44.86
C ALA A 775 -14.34 -6.02 -45.25
N ARG A 776 -13.58 -5.22 -45.99
CA ARG A 776 -14.07 -3.95 -46.52
C ARG A 776 -15.33 -4.24 -47.30
N ARG A 777 -16.47 -3.77 -46.84
CA ARG A 777 -17.72 -3.69 -47.59
C ARG A 777 -17.79 -2.33 -48.33
#